data_79754f13868ded40254b1660316afc89
#
_entry.id   79754f13868ded40254b1660316afc89
#
_cell.length_a   1.000
_cell.length_b   1.000
_cell.length_c   1.000
_cell.angle_alpha   90.00
_cell.angle_beta   90.00
_cell.angle_gamma   90.00
#
_symmetry.space_group_name_H-M   'P 1'
#
loop_
_entity.id
_entity.type
_entity.pdbx_description
1 polymer ?
#
loop_
_entity_poly.entity_id
_entity_poly.type
_entity_poly.pdbx_seq_one_letter_code
_entity_poly.pdbx_strand_id
1 'polypeptide(L)'
;MRDVFIGITAASYSGNKGAAAMLQSSIKQLHDIYGDRLNINLMSVYPGEDKKQLPYDFINITSTKPEQLLFIAFPLAVLYKLLKWCPPIKKLIAKNKIIKTYLKTDLVVDEAGISFVDSRGFVMNTYAFVCAAVPMLVGTPVVKYSQALGTFKNPYNKFLAKWILPKLKLICARGQKTYDNLMVIGVKDNVKLCADGAFSMEDSPYWNEEVNRVCSEDSFYNDNVVGLSISSVVEKKCTKMGIAYKDTMVSFINWLNSKGYNVVLIANAARVNSEKSRNNDLMVGDAIYADVADKDKVRWYHKEMDAEEIRAYIGKCRFLVASRFHAMIGSLEQKVPVLLIGWSHKYQEVLDMFELGQYAIDFSKLELSELEKSFNDFVSAEDDIRKKLDKNLDSVLASSRNNIKYISEIIDEIMAKPYKKAKLLDFKNPDKYIGPHIGCKKGYGTNEGIRANAASGGMVTSLLCNLLKHGDIDGAWVTKTDFVNGELTYKTYVATTEEEIRDASSSVYMTIPLLKHIDVIKNFNGKVAVVMTPCMLRGLDAILKKDDALREKVVLKLGLYCSGTHSPKATTLSMEKSGIPSVDATRLYYRRGHWRGTSSVIYKDGSEKQFSYSKTICAYKNAYFFEKDSCMYCQDHYANSSDISFGDIWLKEMKGNPIKHTSCVIRTQKAYDFLERAIKDGDIYAEHISDRDMVRSQKRALVFKFNAAKAKMNAALDTSDKCKWNHRLAFRLAEKNKKYSEKHYDKLAKKPTWFIYYYMCFIRVLLSF
;
A
#
# COMPACT_ATOMS: atom_id res chain seq x y z
N MET A 1 5.55 -5.00 15.19
CA MET A 1 4.08 -5.10 14.99
C MET A 1 3.80 -5.33 13.51
N ARG A 2 2.68 -5.97 13.11
CA ARG A 2 2.36 -6.18 11.69
C ARG A 2 1.78 -4.93 11.03
N ASP A 3 1.87 -4.84 9.69
CA ASP A 3 1.19 -3.81 8.91
C ASP A 3 -0.34 -3.87 9.09
N VAL A 4 -0.97 -2.71 9.05
CA VAL A 4 -2.42 -2.50 9.14
C VAL A 4 -2.95 -2.24 7.73
N PHE A 5 -3.92 -3.04 7.26
CA PHE A 5 -4.52 -2.91 5.95
C PHE A 5 -5.97 -2.44 6.06
N ILE A 6 -6.23 -1.21 5.67
CA ILE A 6 -7.56 -0.61 5.69
C ILE A 6 -8.08 -0.43 4.27
N GLY A 7 -9.33 -0.84 4.04
CA GLY A 7 -10.06 -0.49 2.82
C GLY A 7 -11.00 0.67 3.12
N ILE A 8 -10.93 1.75 2.36
CA ILE A 8 -11.91 2.84 2.44
C ILE A 8 -12.85 2.73 1.25
N THR A 9 -14.15 2.75 1.49
CA THR A 9 -15.19 2.63 0.45
C THR A 9 -16.20 3.76 0.52
N ALA A 10 -16.88 4.00 -0.59
CA ALA A 10 -17.92 5.04 -0.74
C ALA A 10 -17.41 6.47 -0.49
N ALA A 11 -16.10 6.68 -0.60
CA ALA A 11 -15.42 7.97 -0.55
C ALA A 11 -14.74 8.26 -1.89
N SER A 12 -14.45 9.54 -2.15
CA SER A 12 -13.69 10.01 -3.31
C SER A 12 -12.99 11.30 -2.92
N TYR A 13 -11.77 11.47 -3.37
CA TYR A 13 -11.01 12.70 -3.21
C TYR A 13 -11.43 13.76 -4.24
N SER A 14 -11.81 13.29 -5.43
CA SER A 14 -12.23 14.14 -6.55
C SER A 14 -13.70 14.56 -6.46
N GLY A 15 -14.00 15.76 -6.96
CA GLY A 15 -15.34 16.28 -7.19
C GLY A 15 -16.03 16.88 -5.97
N ASN A 16 -16.53 16.12 -5.01
CA ASN A 16 -17.21 16.65 -3.84
C ASN A 16 -16.22 16.91 -2.70
N LYS A 17 -15.83 18.16 -2.51
CA LYS A 17 -14.80 18.53 -1.52
C LYS A 17 -15.21 18.31 -0.06
N GLY A 18 -16.49 18.19 0.22
CA GLY A 18 -16.95 17.76 1.52
C GLY A 18 -16.70 16.28 1.83
N ALA A 19 -16.84 15.41 0.82
CA ALA A 19 -16.46 14.01 0.95
C ALA A 19 -14.92 13.87 1.02
N ALA A 20 -14.19 14.71 0.28
CA ALA A 20 -12.74 14.79 0.33
C ALA A 20 -12.24 15.21 1.73
N ALA A 21 -12.87 16.20 2.36
CA ALA A 21 -12.54 16.65 3.73
C ALA A 21 -12.66 15.51 4.77
N MET A 22 -13.73 14.71 4.70
CA MET A 22 -13.89 13.54 5.56
C MET A 22 -12.80 12.50 5.31
N LEU A 23 -12.50 12.22 4.05
CA LEU A 23 -11.47 11.25 3.62
C LEU A 23 -10.07 11.71 4.06
N GLN A 24 -9.71 12.98 3.86
CA GLN A 24 -8.42 13.53 4.30
C GLN A 24 -8.27 13.44 5.82
N SER A 25 -9.32 13.83 6.56
CA SER A 25 -9.34 13.74 8.01
C SER A 25 -9.12 12.31 8.51
N SER A 26 -9.82 11.33 7.93
CA SER A 26 -9.69 9.92 8.34
C SER A 26 -8.32 9.34 8.00
N ILE A 27 -7.80 9.62 6.81
CA ILE A 27 -6.47 9.17 6.36
C ILE A 27 -5.38 9.72 7.28
N LYS A 28 -5.41 11.04 7.55
CA LYS A 28 -4.39 11.67 8.38
C LYS A 28 -4.40 11.13 9.80
N GLN A 29 -5.55 11.10 10.46
CA GLN A 29 -5.66 10.57 11.83
C GLN A 29 -5.24 9.09 11.92
N LEU A 30 -5.58 8.26 10.92
CA LEU A 30 -5.12 6.87 10.87
C LEU A 30 -3.60 6.78 10.66
N HIS A 31 -3.03 7.66 9.84
CA HIS A 31 -1.59 7.72 9.63
C HIS A 31 -0.85 8.18 10.89
N ASP A 32 -1.37 9.15 11.62
CA ASP A 32 -0.77 9.61 12.88
C ASP A 32 -0.73 8.49 13.94
N ILE A 33 -1.74 7.59 13.96
CA ILE A 33 -1.79 6.46 14.90
C ILE A 33 -0.89 5.29 14.47
N TYR A 34 -0.84 4.95 13.17
CA TYR A 34 -0.19 3.73 12.69
C TYR A 34 1.12 3.94 11.93
N GLY A 35 1.42 5.20 11.52
CA GLY A 35 2.63 5.59 10.79
C GLY A 35 2.84 4.74 9.53
N ASP A 36 4.08 4.43 9.22
CA ASP A 36 4.50 3.64 8.04
C ASP A 36 3.89 2.22 7.98
N ARG A 37 3.27 1.75 9.06
CA ARG A 37 2.57 0.45 9.07
C ARG A 37 1.19 0.52 8.44
N LEU A 38 0.67 1.72 8.16
CA LEU A 38 -0.63 1.91 7.54
C LEU A 38 -0.56 1.64 6.04
N ASN A 39 -1.46 0.81 5.56
CA ASN A 39 -1.66 0.54 4.14
C ASN A 39 -3.13 0.76 3.81
N ILE A 40 -3.43 1.81 3.09
CA ILE A 40 -4.81 2.12 2.68
C ILE A 40 -5.06 1.63 1.26
N ASN A 41 -6.25 1.08 1.02
CA ASN A 41 -6.79 0.82 -0.30
C ASN A 41 -8.10 1.58 -0.49
N LEU A 42 -8.06 2.67 -1.25
CA LEU A 42 -9.25 3.43 -1.60
C LEU A 42 -10.03 2.70 -2.70
N MET A 43 -11.25 2.28 -2.35
CA MET A 43 -12.20 1.61 -3.25
C MET A 43 -13.01 2.68 -3.99
N SER A 44 -12.41 3.22 -5.07
CA SER A 44 -12.92 4.42 -5.75
C SER A 44 -13.86 4.11 -6.91
N VAL A 45 -14.88 4.94 -7.06
CA VAL A 45 -15.76 5.02 -8.23
C VAL A 45 -15.08 5.79 -9.37
N TYR A 46 -14.17 6.73 -9.03
CA TYR A 46 -13.44 7.59 -9.97
C TYR A 46 -11.92 7.39 -9.90
N PRO A 47 -11.41 6.17 -10.11
CA PRO A 47 -10.02 5.83 -9.79
C PRO A 47 -8.98 6.63 -10.57
N GLY A 48 -9.32 7.10 -11.78
CA GLY A 48 -8.40 7.91 -12.60
C GLY A 48 -8.28 9.36 -12.11
N GLU A 49 -9.39 9.94 -11.66
CA GLU A 49 -9.43 11.30 -11.11
C GLU A 49 -8.78 11.33 -9.72
N ASP A 50 -9.18 10.40 -8.84
CA ASP A 50 -8.61 10.30 -7.50
C ASP A 50 -7.10 10.07 -7.53
N LYS A 51 -6.59 9.27 -8.48
CA LYS A 51 -5.15 9.03 -8.62
C LYS A 51 -4.35 10.29 -8.97
N LYS A 52 -4.97 11.25 -9.66
CA LYS A 52 -4.32 12.51 -10.06
C LYS A 52 -4.28 13.53 -8.93
N GLN A 53 -5.27 13.49 -8.05
CA GLN A 53 -5.48 14.51 -7.02
C GLN A 53 -5.00 14.07 -5.63
N LEU A 54 -4.82 12.76 -5.39
CA LEU A 54 -4.49 12.22 -4.08
C LEU A 54 -3.00 12.46 -3.77
N PRO A 55 -2.67 13.20 -2.69
CA PRO A 55 -1.29 13.59 -2.40
C PRO A 55 -0.48 12.53 -1.64
N TYR A 56 -1.01 11.29 -1.46
CA TYR A 56 -0.44 10.27 -0.59
C TYR A 56 0.04 9.04 -1.36
N ASP A 57 1.35 8.77 -1.36
CA ASP A 57 1.97 7.63 -2.04
C ASP A 57 1.65 6.26 -1.40
N PHE A 58 1.31 6.24 -0.11
CA PHE A 58 0.98 5.02 0.64
C PHE A 58 -0.45 4.50 0.37
N ILE A 59 -1.25 5.20 -0.45
CA ILE A 59 -2.62 4.82 -0.79
C ILE A 59 -2.68 4.10 -2.12
N ASN A 60 -3.20 2.87 -2.10
CA ASN A 60 -3.51 2.13 -3.31
C ASN A 60 -4.97 2.38 -3.72
N ILE A 61 -5.22 2.49 -5.03
CA ILE A 61 -6.57 2.69 -5.55
C ILE A 61 -7.07 1.44 -6.26
N THR A 62 -8.26 0.98 -5.89
CA THR A 62 -8.98 -0.09 -6.58
C THR A 62 -10.29 0.43 -7.14
N SER A 63 -10.50 0.25 -8.46
CA SER A 63 -11.77 0.60 -9.10
C SER A 63 -12.91 -0.27 -8.56
N THR A 64 -14.00 0.38 -8.11
CA THR A 64 -15.22 -0.25 -7.61
C THR A 64 -16.46 0.45 -8.15
N LYS A 65 -16.59 0.49 -9.48
CA LYS A 65 -17.78 1.04 -10.11
C LYS A 65 -19.03 0.32 -9.61
N PRO A 66 -20.17 1.00 -9.42
CA PRO A 66 -21.39 0.43 -8.89
C PRO A 66 -21.82 -0.88 -9.60
N GLU A 67 -21.69 -0.91 -10.93
CA GLU A 67 -22.04 -2.09 -11.73
C GLU A 67 -21.12 -3.28 -11.44
N GLN A 68 -19.82 -3.03 -11.29
CA GLN A 68 -18.85 -4.07 -10.95
C GLN A 68 -19.08 -4.61 -9.53
N LEU A 69 -19.46 -3.73 -8.61
CA LEU A 69 -19.72 -4.13 -7.23
C LEU A 69 -21.01 -4.96 -7.14
N LEU A 70 -22.09 -4.52 -7.81
CA LEU A 70 -23.41 -5.18 -7.76
C LEU A 70 -23.45 -6.47 -8.59
N PHE A 71 -23.01 -6.43 -9.85
CA PHE A 71 -23.22 -7.54 -10.79
C PHE A 71 -22.06 -8.54 -10.85
N ILE A 72 -20.87 -8.18 -10.33
CA ILE A 72 -19.71 -9.07 -10.36
C ILE A 72 -19.27 -9.42 -8.94
N ALA A 73 -18.92 -8.42 -8.12
CA ALA A 73 -18.31 -8.68 -6.82
C ALA A 73 -19.30 -9.27 -5.81
N PHE A 74 -20.55 -8.81 -5.79
CA PHE A 74 -21.58 -9.32 -4.87
C PHE A 74 -21.95 -10.78 -5.13
N PRO A 75 -22.29 -11.23 -6.35
CA PRO A 75 -22.51 -12.66 -6.63
C PRO A 75 -21.29 -13.52 -6.31
N LEU A 76 -20.08 -13.06 -6.65
CA LEU A 76 -18.85 -13.76 -6.32
C LEU A 76 -18.61 -13.86 -4.80
N ALA A 77 -18.97 -12.83 -4.03
CA ALA A 77 -18.84 -12.84 -2.58
C ALA A 77 -19.85 -13.80 -1.93
N VAL A 78 -21.09 -13.85 -2.45
CA VAL A 78 -22.10 -14.84 -2.04
C VAL A 78 -21.58 -16.25 -2.31
N LEU A 79 -21.09 -16.52 -3.51
CA LEU A 79 -20.54 -17.82 -3.89
C LEU A 79 -19.31 -18.18 -3.02
N TYR A 80 -18.45 -17.21 -2.75
CA TYR A 80 -17.30 -17.38 -1.85
C TYR A 80 -17.71 -17.81 -0.44
N LYS A 81 -18.81 -17.25 0.08
CA LYS A 81 -19.34 -17.60 1.39
C LYS A 81 -20.00 -18.97 1.40
N LEU A 82 -20.82 -19.28 0.39
CA LEU A 82 -21.53 -20.56 0.28
C LEU A 82 -20.58 -21.75 0.07
N LEU A 83 -19.54 -21.56 -0.77
CA LEU A 83 -18.58 -22.60 -1.12
C LEU A 83 -17.31 -22.57 -0.23
N LYS A 84 -17.45 -22.22 1.06
CA LYS A 84 -16.30 -22.21 2.00
C LYS A 84 -15.65 -23.59 2.19
N TRP A 85 -16.33 -24.67 1.87
CA TRP A 85 -15.83 -26.04 1.90
C TRP A 85 -15.06 -26.43 0.63
N CYS A 86 -15.13 -25.66 -0.47
CA CYS A 86 -14.47 -25.94 -1.75
C CYS A 86 -13.27 -24.99 -2.02
N PRO A 87 -12.05 -25.33 -1.57
CA PRO A 87 -10.87 -24.47 -1.70
C PRO A 87 -10.51 -24.06 -3.14
N PRO A 88 -10.63 -24.90 -4.17
CA PRO A 88 -10.34 -24.52 -5.56
C PRO A 88 -11.20 -23.36 -6.05
N ILE A 89 -12.52 -23.42 -5.81
CA ILE A 89 -13.46 -22.36 -6.23
C ILE A 89 -13.17 -21.06 -5.48
N LYS A 90 -12.92 -21.12 -4.17
CA LYS A 90 -12.49 -19.92 -3.40
C LYS A 90 -11.25 -19.26 -3.98
N LYS A 91 -10.27 -20.04 -4.44
CA LYS A 91 -9.06 -19.50 -5.07
C LYS A 91 -9.35 -18.85 -6.42
N LEU A 92 -10.27 -19.42 -7.19
CA LEU A 92 -10.71 -18.84 -8.46
C LEU A 92 -11.41 -17.49 -8.21
N ILE A 93 -12.37 -17.45 -7.29
CA ILE A 93 -13.09 -16.23 -6.91
C ILE A 93 -12.12 -15.17 -6.36
N ALA A 94 -11.16 -15.57 -5.54
CA ALA A 94 -10.13 -14.67 -4.98
C ALA A 94 -9.16 -14.08 -6.02
N LYS A 95 -9.23 -14.48 -7.30
CA LYS A 95 -8.52 -13.81 -8.40
C LYS A 95 -9.18 -12.52 -8.84
N ASN A 96 -10.49 -12.36 -8.62
CA ASN A 96 -11.18 -11.10 -8.88
C ASN A 96 -10.50 -9.98 -8.08
N LYS A 97 -10.26 -8.83 -8.71
CA LYS A 97 -9.49 -7.74 -8.12
C LYS A 97 -10.15 -7.16 -6.87
N ILE A 98 -11.46 -6.96 -6.91
CA ILE A 98 -12.25 -6.41 -5.79
C ILE A 98 -12.25 -7.40 -4.61
N ILE A 99 -12.62 -8.66 -4.85
CA ILE A 99 -12.63 -9.71 -3.82
C ILE A 99 -11.24 -9.90 -3.20
N LYS A 100 -10.20 -9.89 -4.02
CA LYS A 100 -8.80 -10.02 -3.57
C LYS A 100 -8.38 -8.86 -2.68
N THR A 101 -8.81 -7.64 -2.99
CA THR A 101 -8.54 -6.46 -2.16
C THR A 101 -9.21 -6.62 -0.79
N TYR A 102 -10.49 -6.93 -0.73
CA TYR A 102 -11.17 -7.15 0.56
C TYR A 102 -10.56 -8.29 1.37
N LEU A 103 -10.16 -9.39 0.74
CA LEU A 103 -9.50 -10.51 1.44
C LEU A 103 -8.12 -10.16 2.05
N LYS A 104 -7.51 -9.06 1.61
CA LYS A 104 -6.24 -8.56 2.15
C LYS A 104 -6.44 -7.48 3.22
N THR A 105 -7.61 -6.90 3.28
CA THR A 105 -7.98 -5.81 4.16
C THR A 105 -8.33 -6.36 5.55
N ASP A 106 -7.82 -5.72 6.59
CA ASP A 106 -8.10 -6.07 7.99
C ASP A 106 -9.46 -5.49 8.43
N LEU A 107 -9.78 -4.26 7.99
CA LEU A 107 -11.04 -3.56 8.25
C LEU A 107 -11.43 -2.72 7.04
N VAL A 108 -12.72 -2.69 6.71
CA VAL A 108 -13.28 -1.74 5.73
C VAL A 108 -13.96 -0.60 6.47
N VAL A 109 -13.60 0.63 6.14
CA VAL A 109 -14.22 1.87 6.60
C VAL A 109 -15.11 2.38 5.46
N ASP A 110 -16.42 2.41 5.70
CA ASP A 110 -17.42 2.96 4.77
C ASP A 110 -17.64 4.43 5.13
N GLU A 111 -17.19 5.35 4.28
CA GLU A 111 -17.22 6.78 4.46
C GLU A 111 -18.31 7.50 3.64
N ALA A 112 -19.37 6.77 3.28
CA ALA A 112 -20.52 7.43 2.67
C ALA A 112 -21.13 8.44 3.64
N GLY A 113 -21.03 9.71 3.36
CA GLY A 113 -21.58 10.76 4.27
C GLY A 113 -23.08 10.57 4.56
N ILE A 114 -23.84 9.93 3.66
CA ILE A 114 -25.25 9.55 3.83
C ILE A 114 -25.49 8.20 3.19
N SER A 115 -26.11 7.26 3.91
CA SER A 115 -26.55 5.96 3.37
C SER A 115 -27.85 5.49 4.00
N PHE A 116 -28.53 4.55 3.37
CA PHE A 116 -29.80 3.98 3.85
C PHE A 116 -30.87 5.04 4.22
N VAL A 117 -31.05 6.04 3.36
CA VAL A 117 -32.01 7.14 3.51
C VAL A 117 -33.14 6.97 2.51
N ASP A 118 -34.40 7.10 2.95
CA ASP A 118 -35.58 6.87 2.11
C ASP A 118 -35.60 7.74 0.85
N SER A 119 -35.14 9.00 0.96
CA SER A 119 -35.09 9.95 -0.15
C SER A 119 -34.09 9.61 -1.27
N ARG A 120 -33.19 8.63 -1.05
CA ARG A 120 -32.18 8.22 -2.06
C ARG A 120 -32.66 7.16 -3.04
N GLY A 121 -33.83 6.57 -2.78
CA GLY A 121 -34.46 5.60 -3.66
C GLY A 121 -33.75 4.24 -3.71
N PHE A 122 -34.26 3.36 -4.58
CA PHE A 122 -33.85 1.95 -4.67
C PHE A 122 -32.36 1.77 -5.03
N VAL A 123 -31.88 2.42 -6.08
CA VAL A 123 -30.52 2.22 -6.62
C VAL A 123 -29.43 2.59 -5.60
N MET A 124 -29.58 3.74 -4.96
CA MET A 124 -28.55 4.22 -4.03
C MET A 124 -28.55 3.44 -2.70
N ASN A 125 -29.71 2.98 -2.25
CA ASN A 125 -29.79 2.13 -1.04
C ASN A 125 -29.27 0.73 -1.32
N THR A 126 -29.48 0.19 -2.53
CA THR A 126 -28.84 -1.07 -2.96
C THR A 126 -27.33 -0.92 -3.05
N TYR A 127 -26.83 0.18 -3.59
CA TYR A 127 -25.40 0.47 -3.62
C TYR A 127 -24.80 0.54 -2.22
N ALA A 128 -25.42 1.27 -1.30
CA ALA A 128 -24.99 1.34 0.10
C ALA A 128 -24.95 -0.04 0.77
N PHE A 129 -25.93 -0.89 0.45
CA PHE A 129 -25.99 -2.28 0.93
C PHE A 129 -24.81 -3.10 0.41
N VAL A 130 -24.53 -3.10 -0.90
CA VAL A 130 -23.46 -3.94 -1.47
C VAL A 130 -22.05 -3.45 -1.06
N CYS A 131 -21.86 -2.16 -0.81
CA CYS A 131 -20.62 -1.62 -0.24
C CYS A 131 -20.25 -2.28 1.11
N ALA A 132 -21.24 -2.54 1.94
CA ALA A 132 -21.04 -3.23 3.22
C ALA A 132 -21.11 -4.76 3.09
N ALA A 133 -22.02 -5.30 2.26
CA ALA A 133 -22.28 -6.73 2.16
C ALA A 133 -21.11 -7.49 1.51
N VAL A 134 -20.49 -6.96 0.47
CA VAL A 134 -19.40 -7.65 -0.25
C VAL A 134 -18.21 -7.95 0.65
N PRO A 135 -17.61 -6.99 1.38
CA PRO A 135 -16.52 -7.28 2.31
C PRO A 135 -16.94 -8.23 3.44
N MET A 136 -18.13 -8.05 3.99
CA MET A 136 -18.64 -8.94 5.06
C MET A 136 -18.82 -10.39 4.60
N LEU A 137 -19.32 -10.62 3.39
CA LEU A 137 -19.51 -11.96 2.83
C LEU A 137 -18.20 -12.71 2.65
N VAL A 138 -17.12 -12.01 2.33
CA VAL A 138 -15.78 -12.62 2.23
C VAL A 138 -15.04 -12.70 3.56
N GLY A 139 -15.63 -12.15 4.63
CA GLY A 139 -15.15 -12.27 6.01
C GLY A 139 -14.31 -11.10 6.49
N THR A 140 -14.35 -9.95 5.80
CA THR A 140 -13.70 -8.71 6.21
C THR A 140 -14.71 -7.87 7.01
N PRO A 141 -14.38 -7.44 8.24
CA PRO A 141 -15.27 -6.59 9.04
C PRO A 141 -15.42 -5.21 8.41
N VAL A 142 -16.58 -4.58 8.69
CA VAL A 142 -16.94 -3.26 8.16
C VAL A 142 -17.37 -2.36 9.30
N VAL A 143 -16.96 -1.10 9.25
CA VAL A 143 -17.44 -0.01 10.10
C VAL A 143 -17.99 1.11 9.22
N LYS A 144 -18.96 1.84 9.73
CA LYS A 144 -19.47 3.08 9.12
C LYS A 144 -18.90 4.29 9.84
N TYR A 145 -18.22 5.14 9.08
CA TYR A 145 -17.56 6.35 9.57
C TYR A 145 -18.46 7.55 9.36
N SER A 146 -18.85 8.21 10.44
CA SER A 146 -19.53 9.52 10.42
C SER A 146 -20.71 9.60 9.43
N GLN A 147 -21.66 8.66 9.52
CA GLN A 147 -22.78 8.59 8.56
C GLN A 147 -24.10 9.07 9.10
N ALA A 148 -24.86 9.80 8.25
CA ALA A 148 -26.28 10.04 8.45
C ALA A 148 -27.11 8.87 7.84
N LEU A 149 -27.98 8.27 8.66
CA LEU A 149 -28.82 7.11 8.32
C LEU A 149 -30.28 7.36 8.72
N GLY A 150 -31.20 6.77 7.94
CA GLY A 150 -32.65 6.91 8.20
C GLY A 150 -33.24 8.05 7.39
N THR A 151 -34.55 8.39 7.44
CA THR A 151 -35.57 7.61 8.16
C THR A 151 -35.77 6.23 7.51
N PHE A 152 -36.24 5.25 8.21
CA PHE A 152 -36.50 3.89 7.69
C PHE A 152 -38.01 3.64 7.54
N LYS A 153 -38.74 4.58 6.90
CA LYS A 153 -40.15 4.48 6.59
C LYS A 153 -40.42 3.60 5.38
N ASN A 154 -39.52 3.69 4.38
CA ASN A 154 -39.59 2.85 3.17
C ASN A 154 -39.30 1.38 3.53
N PRO A 155 -40.22 0.40 3.21
CA PRO A 155 -40.07 -1.01 3.57
C PRO A 155 -38.77 -1.64 2.99
N TYR A 156 -38.39 -1.30 1.76
CA TYR A 156 -37.19 -1.81 1.12
C TYR A 156 -35.92 -1.32 1.85
N ASN A 157 -35.83 -0.03 2.09
CA ASN A 157 -34.71 0.55 2.83
C ASN A 157 -34.60 -0.04 4.24
N LYS A 158 -35.74 -0.16 4.93
CA LYS A 158 -35.84 -0.77 6.27
C LYS A 158 -35.39 -2.23 6.28
N PHE A 159 -35.77 -3.02 5.25
CA PHE A 159 -35.33 -4.40 5.10
C PHE A 159 -33.83 -4.52 4.93
N LEU A 160 -33.23 -3.77 4.02
CA LEU A 160 -31.79 -3.77 3.79
C LEU A 160 -31.03 -3.34 5.04
N ALA A 161 -31.48 -2.25 5.70
CA ALA A 161 -30.87 -1.73 6.91
C ALA A 161 -30.91 -2.76 8.06
N LYS A 162 -32.07 -3.36 8.35
CA LYS A 162 -32.22 -4.39 9.38
C LYS A 162 -31.38 -5.64 9.12
N TRP A 163 -31.13 -5.96 7.85
CA TRP A 163 -30.34 -7.13 7.49
C TRP A 163 -28.84 -6.91 7.66
N ILE A 164 -28.31 -5.70 7.35
CA ILE A 164 -26.87 -5.44 7.29
C ILE A 164 -26.33 -4.71 8.52
N LEU A 165 -27.01 -3.65 8.99
CA LEU A 165 -26.48 -2.75 10.02
C LEU A 165 -26.16 -3.43 11.35
N PRO A 166 -26.99 -4.36 11.89
CA PRO A 166 -26.65 -5.07 13.14
C PRO A 166 -25.41 -5.95 13.06
N LYS A 167 -24.94 -6.28 11.84
CA LYS A 167 -23.80 -7.17 11.60
C LYS A 167 -22.49 -6.40 11.41
N LEU A 168 -22.54 -5.09 11.31
CA LEU A 168 -21.35 -4.24 11.22
C LEU A 168 -20.61 -4.23 12.56
N LYS A 169 -19.32 -3.98 12.52
CA LYS A 169 -18.50 -3.87 13.74
C LYS A 169 -18.81 -2.62 14.53
N LEU A 170 -19.07 -1.51 13.83
CA LEU A 170 -19.37 -0.22 14.40
C LEU A 170 -20.14 0.64 13.42
N ILE A 171 -21.00 1.49 13.94
CA ILE A 171 -21.68 2.57 13.22
C ILE A 171 -21.43 3.87 14.03
N CYS A 172 -20.62 4.76 13.51
CA CYS A 172 -20.50 6.12 14.02
C CYS A 172 -21.66 6.94 13.45
N ALA A 173 -22.71 7.06 14.23
CA ALA A 173 -23.92 7.80 13.87
C ALA A 173 -23.63 9.31 13.94
N ARG A 174 -23.79 10.00 12.80
CA ARG A 174 -23.60 11.43 12.70
C ARG A 174 -24.84 12.17 13.15
N GLY A 175 -24.86 12.60 14.41
CA GLY A 175 -25.95 13.35 15.03
C GLY A 175 -27.02 12.47 15.70
N GLN A 176 -27.77 13.10 16.61
CA GLN A 176 -28.75 12.45 17.48
C GLN A 176 -29.88 11.80 16.70
N LYS A 177 -30.38 12.43 15.65
CA LYS A 177 -31.48 11.90 14.83
C LYS A 177 -31.10 10.61 14.12
N THR A 178 -29.87 10.49 13.64
CA THR A 178 -29.36 9.24 13.07
C THR A 178 -29.31 8.15 14.13
N TYR A 179 -28.82 8.50 15.32
CA TYR A 179 -28.76 7.59 16.46
C TYR A 179 -30.16 7.07 16.80
N ASP A 180 -31.15 7.98 16.96
CA ASP A 180 -32.54 7.64 17.31
C ASP A 180 -33.20 6.78 16.22
N ASN A 181 -32.99 7.08 14.93
CA ASN A 181 -33.49 6.30 13.83
C ASN A 181 -32.98 4.84 13.87
N LEU A 182 -31.72 4.64 14.26
CA LEU A 182 -31.13 3.30 14.42
C LEU A 182 -31.76 2.55 15.61
N MET A 183 -31.96 3.27 16.74
CA MET A 183 -32.65 2.69 17.91
C MET A 183 -34.05 2.21 17.56
N VAL A 184 -34.83 2.98 16.78
CA VAL A 184 -36.20 2.64 16.35
C VAL A 184 -36.24 1.35 15.52
N ILE A 185 -35.23 1.06 14.70
CA ILE A 185 -35.19 -0.19 13.91
C ILE A 185 -34.50 -1.34 14.64
N GLY A 186 -34.08 -1.15 15.91
CA GLY A 186 -33.47 -2.17 16.76
C GLY A 186 -31.96 -2.37 16.57
N VAL A 187 -31.26 -1.43 15.96
CA VAL A 187 -29.79 -1.44 15.84
C VAL A 187 -29.21 -0.63 17.01
N LYS A 188 -28.72 -1.32 18.05
CA LYS A 188 -28.36 -0.71 19.34
C LYS A 188 -26.92 -0.99 19.77
N ASP A 189 -26.46 -2.24 19.63
CA ASP A 189 -25.24 -2.73 20.28
C ASP A 189 -23.94 -2.22 19.66
N ASN A 190 -23.99 -1.78 18.40
CA ASN A 190 -22.83 -1.38 17.61
C ASN A 190 -22.89 0.08 17.13
N VAL A 191 -23.64 0.94 17.84
CA VAL A 191 -23.81 2.35 17.46
C VAL A 191 -23.14 3.26 18.49
N LYS A 192 -22.39 4.22 17.99
CA LYS A 192 -21.80 5.33 18.76
C LYS A 192 -22.22 6.66 18.16
N LEU A 193 -22.61 7.60 19.00
CA LEU A 193 -22.90 8.98 18.60
C LEU A 193 -21.60 9.74 18.39
N CYS A 194 -21.43 10.37 17.23
CA CYS A 194 -20.26 11.17 16.88
C CYS A 194 -20.69 12.43 16.10
N ALA A 195 -19.86 13.46 16.13
CA ALA A 195 -19.98 14.59 15.22
C ALA A 195 -19.43 14.22 13.82
N ASP A 196 -19.66 15.11 12.84
CA ASP A 196 -19.15 14.91 11.48
C ASP A 196 -17.62 14.80 11.45
N GLY A 197 -17.08 13.81 10.74
CA GLY A 197 -15.64 13.59 10.62
C GLY A 197 -14.87 14.73 9.96
N ALA A 198 -15.54 15.58 9.18
CA ALA A 198 -14.91 16.72 8.55
C ALA A 198 -14.50 17.82 9.56
N PHE A 199 -15.07 17.87 10.76
CA PHE A 199 -14.60 18.78 11.82
C PHE A 199 -13.17 18.47 12.27
N SER A 200 -12.71 17.24 12.13
CA SER A 200 -11.35 16.82 12.51
C SER A 200 -10.35 16.97 11.36
N MET A 201 -10.71 17.57 10.23
CA MET A 201 -9.75 17.91 9.19
C MET A 201 -8.85 19.04 9.71
N GLU A 202 -7.56 18.82 9.73
CA GLU A 202 -6.60 19.84 10.12
C GLU A 202 -6.45 20.90 9.04
N ASP A 203 -6.16 22.13 9.47
CA ASP A 203 -5.82 23.21 8.54
C ASP A 203 -4.49 22.95 7.86
N SER A 204 -4.41 23.30 6.60
CA SER A 204 -3.17 23.23 5.84
C SER A 204 -2.34 24.50 6.08
N PRO A 205 -1.13 24.40 6.68
CA PRO A 205 -0.24 25.54 6.81
C PRO A 205 0.04 26.22 5.48
N TYR A 206 0.23 25.43 4.42
CA TYR A 206 0.44 25.91 3.05
C TYR A 206 -0.72 26.78 2.56
N TRP A 207 -1.97 26.27 2.63
CA TRP A 207 -3.12 27.02 2.16
C TRP A 207 -3.43 28.22 3.05
N ASN A 208 -3.21 28.13 4.37
CA ASN A 208 -3.36 29.25 5.27
C ASN A 208 -2.37 30.38 4.92
N GLU A 209 -1.11 30.04 4.65
CA GLU A 209 -0.09 31.01 4.25
C GLU A 209 -0.42 31.62 2.88
N GLU A 210 -0.73 30.80 1.87
CA GLU A 210 -1.04 31.25 0.52
C GLU A 210 -2.30 32.13 0.47
N VAL A 211 -3.39 31.72 1.13
CA VAL A 211 -4.62 32.52 1.18
C VAL A 211 -4.40 33.81 1.99
N ASN A 212 -3.60 33.77 3.08
CA ASN A 212 -3.19 34.98 3.80
C ASN A 212 -2.46 35.97 2.87
N ARG A 213 -1.52 35.48 2.07
CA ARG A 213 -0.76 36.29 1.11
C ARG A 213 -1.71 36.95 0.10
N VAL A 214 -2.54 36.13 -0.57
CA VAL A 214 -3.49 36.62 -1.58
C VAL A 214 -4.47 37.64 -0.99
N CYS A 215 -5.00 37.38 0.21
CA CYS A 215 -5.96 38.27 0.84
C CYS A 215 -5.31 39.56 1.42
N SER A 216 -4.03 39.52 1.81
CA SER A 216 -3.31 40.72 2.27
C SER A 216 -2.92 41.67 1.13
N GLU A 217 -2.75 41.15 -0.08
CA GLU A 217 -2.42 41.93 -1.27
C GLU A 217 -3.68 42.53 -1.96
N ASP A 218 -4.88 42.02 -1.64
CA ASP A 218 -6.15 42.50 -2.21
C ASP A 218 -6.99 43.26 -1.15
N SER A 219 -7.12 44.58 -1.32
CA SER A 219 -7.88 45.45 -0.41
C SER A 219 -9.37 45.02 -0.26
N PHE A 220 -9.88 44.20 -1.16
CA PHE A 220 -11.18 43.58 -1.08
C PHE A 220 -11.41 42.84 0.27
N TYR A 221 -10.36 42.20 0.81
CA TYR A 221 -10.43 41.44 2.04
C TYR A 221 -10.20 42.25 3.34
N ASN A 222 -9.91 43.55 3.24
CA ASN A 222 -9.71 44.43 4.41
C ASN A 222 -11.02 44.81 5.09
N ASP A 223 -12.14 44.63 4.42
CA ASP A 223 -13.48 45.07 4.86
C ASP A 223 -14.39 43.88 5.22
N ASN A 224 -15.66 44.18 5.46
CA ASN A 224 -16.70 43.22 5.82
C ASN A 224 -16.99 42.22 4.68
N VAL A 225 -16.25 41.11 4.64
CA VAL A 225 -16.41 40.08 3.62
C VAL A 225 -17.44 39.06 4.06
N VAL A 226 -18.42 38.80 3.20
CA VAL A 226 -19.40 37.72 3.33
C VAL A 226 -19.08 36.60 2.32
N GLY A 227 -18.79 35.39 2.83
CA GLY A 227 -18.72 34.21 2.00
C GLY A 227 -20.12 33.73 1.58
N LEU A 228 -20.31 33.43 0.33
CA LEU A 228 -21.57 32.86 -0.19
C LEU A 228 -21.30 31.49 -0.81
N SER A 229 -21.59 30.41 -0.09
CA SER A 229 -21.46 29.05 -0.60
C SER A 229 -22.71 28.64 -1.36
N ILE A 230 -22.62 28.69 -2.68
CA ILE A 230 -23.70 28.38 -3.61
C ILE A 230 -23.85 26.86 -3.82
N SER A 231 -25.02 26.42 -4.33
CA SER A 231 -25.31 25.00 -4.50
C SER A 231 -26.18 24.69 -5.71
N SER A 232 -25.63 23.99 -6.69
CA SER A 232 -26.36 23.44 -7.84
C SER A 232 -27.44 22.42 -7.44
N VAL A 233 -27.34 21.85 -6.24
CA VAL A 233 -28.37 20.92 -5.71
C VAL A 233 -29.55 21.69 -5.14
N VAL A 234 -29.31 22.81 -4.45
CA VAL A 234 -30.38 23.69 -3.93
C VAL A 234 -31.07 24.36 -5.10
N GLU A 235 -30.32 24.92 -6.07
CA GLU A 235 -30.87 25.49 -7.28
C GLU A 235 -31.88 24.55 -7.97
N LYS A 236 -31.47 23.31 -8.27
CA LYS A 236 -32.35 22.31 -8.90
C LYS A 236 -33.61 22.00 -8.11
N LYS A 237 -33.54 22.05 -6.80
CA LYS A 237 -34.71 21.86 -5.93
C LYS A 237 -35.64 23.09 -5.96
N CYS A 238 -35.08 24.27 -5.87
CA CYS A 238 -35.79 25.52 -6.01
C CYS A 238 -36.51 25.63 -7.37
N THR A 239 -35.82 25.31 -8.46
CA THR A 239 -36.41 25.29 -9.82
C THR A 239 -37.61 24.34 -9.91
N LYS A 240 -37.55 23.17 -9.29
CA LYS A 240 -38.69 22.21 -9.24
C LYS A 240 -39.90 22.75 -8.44
N MET A 241 -39.69 23.69 -7.56
CA MET A 241 -40.72 24.36 -6.74
C MET A 241 -41.14 25.70 -7.32
N GLY A 242 -40.61 26.12 -8.47
CA GLY A 242 -40.88 27.41 -9.09
C GLY A 242 -40.14 28.57 -8.42
N ILE A 243 -39.12 28.34 -7.60
CA ILE A 243 -38.35 29.37 -6.92
C ILE A 243 -37.14 29.73 -7.79
N ALA A 244 -36.96 31.03 -8.05
CA ALA A 244 -35.88 31.57 -8.87
C ALA A 244 -34.59 31.75 -8.04
N TYR A 245 -33.92 30.64 -7.71
CA TYR A 245 -32.74 30.64 -6.84
C TYR A 245 -31.63 31.58 -7.35
N LYS A 246 -31.29 31.55 -8.63
CA LYS A 246 -30.27 32.41 -9.22
C LYS A 246 -30.57 33.89 -9.00
N ASP A 247 -31.79 34.33 -9.41
CA ASP A 247 -32.17 35.73 -9.33
C ASP A 247 -32.26 36.23 -7.87
N THR A 248 -32.73 35.37 -6.97
CA THR A 248 -32.73 35.66 -5.54
C THR A 248 -31.31 35.85 -4.99
N MET A 249 -30.34 34.99 -5.39
CA MET A 249 -28.95 35.16 -4.97
C MET A 249 -28.29 36.38 -5.55
N VAL A 250 -28.54 36.73 -6.82
CA VAL A 250 -28.04 37.95 -7.45
C VAL A 250 -28.56 39.17 -6.71
N SER A 251 -29.89 39.23 -6.44
CA SER A 251 -30.52 40.35 -5.72
C SER A 251 -29.96 40.47 -4.30
N PHE A 252 -29.73 39.32 -3.63
CA PHE A 252 -29.15 39.30 -2.28
C PHE A 252 -27.69 39.78 -2.27
N ILE A 253 -26.88 39.42 -3.25
CA ILE A 253 -25.52 39.95 -3.40
C ILE A 253 -25.54 41.46 -3.60
N ASN A 254 -26.38 41.96 -4.51
CA ASN A 254 -26.48 43.38 -4.78
C ASN A 254 -26.95 44.15 -3.52
N TRP A 255 -27.87 43.57 -2.74
CA TRP A 255 -28.28 44.12 -1.46
C TRP A 255 -27.15 44.15 -0.43
N LEU A 256 -26.36 43.06 -0.29
CA LEU A 256 -25.18 43.02 0.58
C LEU A 256 -24.17 44.11 0.20
N ASN A 257 -23.89 44.26 -1.10
CA ASN A 257 -22.99 45.30 -1.62
C ASN A 257 -23.49 46.70 -1.28
N SER A 258 -24.83 46.95 -1.32
CA SER A 258 -25.44 48.21 -0.94
C SER A 258 -25.32 48.51 0.57
N LYS A 259 -25.14 47.45 1.39
CA LYS A 259 -24.93 47.54 2.86
C LYS A 259 -23.44 47.64 3.23
N GLY A 260 -22.53 47.71 2.25
CA GLY A 260 -21.10 47.85 2.50
C GLY A 260 -20.34 46.51 2.69
N TYR A 261 -20.97 45.39 2.31
CA TYR A 261 -20.28 44.08 2.33
C TYR A 261 -19.66 43.76 0.98
N ASN A 262 -18.48 43.21 1.01
CA ASN A 262 -17.87 42.53 -0.12
C ASN A 262 -18.29 41.03 -0.11
N VAL A 263 -18.49 40.41 -1.28
CA VAL A 263 -18.99 39.05 -1.36
C VAL A 263 -17.98 38.12 -2.07
N VAL A 264 -17.59 37.02 -1.45
CA VAL A 264 -16.82 35.95 -2.10
C VAL A 264 -17.72 34.74 -2.38
N LEU A 265 -17.83 34.36 -3.66
CA LEU A 265 -18.55 33.16 -4.07
C LEU A 265 -17.67 31.92 -3.90
N ILE A 266 -18.19 30.89 -3.25
CA ILE A 266 -17.46 29.66 -2.92
C ILE A 266 -18.17 28.43 -3.51
N ALA A 267 -17.49 27.69 -4.40
CA ALA A 267 -17.95 26.42 -4.96
C ALA A 267 -17.39 25.23 -4.13
N ASN A 268 -18.26 24.46 -3.48
CA ASN A 268 -17.86 23.27 -2.72
C ASN A 268 -17.90 21.96 -3.53
N ALA A 269 -18.50 21.98 -4.72
CA ALA A 269 -18.51 20.86 -5.64
C ALA A 269 -18.18 21.41 -7.03
N ALA A 270 -16.97 21.20 -7.48
CA ALA A 270 -16.43 21.75 -8.70
C ALA A 270 -15.86 20.66 -9.61
N ARG A 271 -16.04 20.83 -10.93
CA ARG A 271 -15.42 20.02 -11.99
C ARG A 271 -15.22 20.91 -13.21
N VAL A 272 -14.02 21.43 -13.37
CA VAL A 272 -13.68 22.44 -14.39
C VAL A 272 -13.92 21.95 -15.82
N ASN A 273 -13.64 20.70 -16.14
CA ASN A 273 -13.72 20.17 -17.52
C ASN A 273 -14.90 19.20 -17.70
N SER A 274 -16.03 19.44 -17.07
CA SER A 274 -17.18 18.54 -17.14
C SER A 274 -18.45 19.29 -17.49
N GLU A 275 -19.08 18.92 -18.60
CA GLU A 275 -20.43 19.37 -18.98
C GLU A 275 -21.54 18.83 -18.06
N LYS A 276 -21.20 17.95 -17.11
CA LYS A 276 -22.18 17.38 -16.20
C LYS A 276 -22.62 18.42 -15.18
N SER A 277 -23.79 18.99 -15.38
CA SER A 277 -24.45 19.95 -14.46
C SER A 277 -24.83 19.35 -13.10
N ARG A 278 -24.79 18.03 -12.95
CA ARG A 278 -25.17 17.39 -11.68
C ARG A 278 -24.02 17.51 -10.69
N ASN A 279 -24.29 18.20 -9.59
CA ASN A 279 -23.33 18.40 -8.50
C ASN A 279 -22.05 19.12 -8.94
N ASN A 280 -22.21 20.17 -9.77
CA ASN A 280 -21.15 21.09 -10.16
C ASN A 280 -21.63 22.52 -9.89
N ASP A 281 -21.00 23.20 -8.93
CA ASP A 281 -21.43 24.54 -8.47
C ASP A 281 -20.83 25.66 -9.34
N LEU A 282 -19.80 25.35 -10.15
CA LEU A 282 -19.16 26.35 -11.01
C LEU A 282 -20.15 26.97 -12.01
N MET A 283 -21.01 26.18 -12.64
CA MET A 283 -21.99 26.69 -13.60
C MET A 283 -23.00 27.66 -12.96
N VAL A 284 -23.41 27.37 -11.72
CA VAL A 284 -24.32 28.24 -10.96
C VAL A 284 -23.60 29.51 -10.54
N GLY A 285 -22.33 29.40 -10.14
CA GLY A 285 -21.48 30.54 -9.82
C GLY A 285 -21.27 31.49 -11.00
N ASP A 286 -20.96 30.92 -12.16
CA ASP A 286 -20.83 31.72 -13.39
C ASP A 286 -22.10 32.49 -13.75
N ALA A 287 -23.24 31.78 -13.64
CA ALA A 287 -24.55 32.41 -13.97
C ALA A 287 -24.92 33.51 -12.98
N ILE A 288 -24.60 33.35 -11.68
CA ILE A 288 -24.83 34.40 -10.65
C ILE A 288 -23.85 35.54 -10.88
N TYR A 289 -22.54 35.27 -11.03
CA TYR A 289 -21.53 36.30 -11.19
C TYR A 289 -21.72 37.14 -12.44
N ALA A 290 -22.25 36.55 -13.52
CA ALA A 290 -22.55 37.27 -14.76
C ALA A 290 -23.52 38.42 -14.54
N ASP A 291 -24.55 38.23 -13.69
CA ASP A 291 -25.68 39.17 -13.50
C ASP A 291 -25.51 40.07 -12.27
N VAL A 292 -24.43 39.95 -11.50
CA VAL A 292 -24.13 40.87 -10.39
C VAL A 292 -23.81 42.25 -10.89
N ALA A 293 -24.38 43.28 -10.24
CA ALA A 293 -24.27 44.68 -10.65
C ALA A 293 -22.87 45.25 -10.45
N ASP A 294 -22.27 45.06 -9.29
CA ASP A 294 -20.96 45.59 -8.90
C ASP A 294 -19.95 44.43 -8.75
N LYS A 295 -19.16 44.19 -9.81
CA LYS A 295 -18.16 43.11 -9.85
C LYS A 295 -16.91 43.44 -9.03
N ASP A 296 -16.64 44.71 -8.72
CA ASP A 296 -15.48 45.07 -7.91
C ASP A 296 -15.68 44.64 -6.44
N LYS A 297 -16.92 44.55 -6.00
CA LYS A 297 -17.32 44.06 -4.69
C LYS A 297 -17.61 42.55 -4.64
N VAL A 298 -17.30 41.79 -5.71
CA VAL A 298 -17.53 40.36 -5.72
C VAL A 298 -16.29 39.65 -6.23
N ARG A 299 -15.82 38.63 -5.52
CA ARG A 299 -14.77 37.71 -5.96
C ARG A 299 -15.41 36.37 -6.32
N TRP A 300 -15.10 35.89 -7.54
CA TRP A 300 -15.50 34.58 -8.01
C TRP A 300 -14.28 33.85 -8.57
N TYR A 301 -13.84 32.79 -7.86
CA TYR A 301 -12.73 31.96 -8.28
C TYR A 301 -13.26 30.77 -9.08
N HIS A 302 -13.33 30.88 -10.40
CA HIS A 302 -13.74 29.79 -11.30
C HIS A 302 -12.66 28.70 -11.36
N LYS A 303 -12.41 27.99 -10.27
CA LYS A 303 -11.44 26.90 -10.20
C LYS A 303 -11.94 25.77 -9.28
N GLU A 304 -11.33 24.60 -9.42
CA GLU A 304 -11.52 23.47 -8.50
C GLU A 304 -10.59 23.65 -7.32
N MET A 305 -11.08 24.20 -6.23
CA MET A 305 -10.37 24.30 -4.97
C MET A 305 -10.40 22.96 -4.22
N ASP A 306 -9.38 22.63 -3.45
CA ASP A 306 -9.47 21.51 -2.51
C ASP A 306 -10.21 21.91 -1.21
N ALA A 307 -10.40 20.93 -0.31
CA ALA A 307 -11.19 21.18 0.90
C ALA A 307 -10.47 22.12 1.88
N GLU A 308 -9.14 22.05 1.94
CA GLU A 308 -8.31 22.89 2.80
C GLU A 308 -8.26 24.33 2.30
N GLU A 309 -8.12 24.51 1.00
CA GLU A 309 -8.16 25.83 0.35
C GLU A 309 -9.50 26.53 0.58
N ILE A 310 -10.63 25.81 0.38
CA ILE A 310 -11.97 26.35 0.64
C ILE A 310 -12.09 26.80 2.10
N ARG A 311 -11.60 26.01 3.05
CA ARG A 311 -11.64 26.33 4.49
C ARG A 311 -10.82 27.57 4.78
N ALA A 312 -9.63 27.71 4.22
CA ALA A 312 -8.79 28.89 4.39
C ALA A 312 -9.47 30.19 3.90
N TYR A 313 -10.15 30.15 2.74
CA TYR A 313 -10.93 31.30 2.26
C TYR A 313 -12.15 31.60 3.15
N ILE A 314 -12.84 30.57 3.66
CA ILE A 314 -13.94 30.78 4.62
C ILE A 314 -13.43 31.49 5.87
N GLY A 315 -12.25 31.14 6.38
CA GLY A 315 -11.62 31.79 7.53
C GLY A 315 -11.31 33.29 7.34
N LYS A 316 -11.34 33.81 6.09
CA LYS A 316 -11.18 35.24 5.78
C LYS A 316 -12.52 36.01 5.73
N CYS A 317 -13.63 35.31 5.85
CA CYS A 317 -14.93 35.93 5.85
C CYS A 317 -15.34 36.33 7.29
N ARG A 318 -15.99 37.49 7.41
CA ARG A 318 -16.65 37.86 8.67
C ARG A 318 -17.88 36.99 8.95
N PHE A 319 -18.61 36.65 7.87
CA PHE A 319 -19.83 35.83 7.90
C PHE A 319 -19.82 34.84 6.72
N LEU A 320 -20.51 33.72 6.86
CA LEU A 320 -20.81 32.83 5.76
C LEU A 320 -22.31 32.63 5.59
N VAL A 321 -22.80 32.71 4.35
CA VAL A 321 -24.15 32.24 3.99
C VAL A 321 -23.99 30.95 3.21
N ALA A 322 -24.40 29.81 3.79
CA ALA A 322 -24.06 28.50 3.27
C ALA A 322 -25.26 27.74 2.72
N SER A 323 -25.19 27.32 1.43
CA SER A 323 -26.11 26.33 0.85
C SER A 323 -25.50 24.92 0.79
N ARG A 324 -24.24 24.77 1.20
CA ARG A 324 -23.50 23.49 1.21
C ARG A 324 -23.14 23.06 2.63
N PHE A 325 -23.39 21.77 2.93
CA PHE A 325 -23.20 21.20 4.26
C PHE A 325 -21.77 21.37 4.79
N HIS A 326 -20.75 21.04 3.99
CA HIS A 326 -19.37 21.10 4.46
C HIS A 326 -18.77 22.52 4.41
N ALA A 327 -19.38 23.46 3.68
CA ALA A 327 -19.08 24.88 3.87
C ALA A 327 -19.50 25.36 5.25
N MET A 328 -20.70 24.97 5.71
CA MET A 328 -21.16 25.22 7.07
C MET A 328 -20.19 24.60 8.10
N ILE A 329 -19.76 23.35 7.91
CA ILE A 329 -18.80 22.71 8.83
C ILE A 329 -17.48 23.50 8.88
N GLY A 330 -16.92 23.85 7.71
CA GLY A 330 -15.69 24.65 7.65
C GLY A 330 -15.86 26.04 8.31
N SER A 331 -17.02 26.66 8.18
CA SER A 331 -17.33 27.93 8.85
C SER A 331 -17.35 27.80 10.38
N LEU A 332 -18.08 26.83 10.89
CA LEU A 332 -18.19 26.57 12.33
C LEU A 332 -16.82 26.22 12.94
N GLU A 333 -16.02 25.46 12.24
CA GLU A 333 -14.67 25.07 12.69
C GLU A 333 -13.71 26.27 12.69
N GLN A 334 -13.79 27.15 11.67
CA GLN A 334 -13.02 28.40 11.60
C GLN A 334 -13.61 29.51 12.48
N LYS A 335 -14.61 29.21 13.32
CA LYS A 335 -15.34 30.17 14.18
C LYS A 335 -15.93 31.33 13.39
N VAL A 336 -16.29 31.14 12.15
CA VAL A 336 -16.97 32.10 11.31
C VAL A 336 -18.48 31.90 11.47
N PRO A 337 -19.26 32.93 11.92
CA PRO A 337 -20.70 32.82 12.01
C PRO A 337 -21.33 32.42 10.67
N VAL A 338 -22.29 31.46 10.70
CA VAL A 338 -22.92 30.93 9.50
C VAL A 338 -24.44 31.06 9.53
N LEU A 339 -25.00 31.65 8.48
CA LEU A 339 -26.42 31.61 8.15
C LEU A 339 -26.66 30.53 7.12
N LEU A 340 -27.53 29.59 7.42
CA LEU A 340 -27.72 28.42 6.58
C LEU A 340 -28.95 28.54 5.68
N ILE A 341 -28.82 28.25 4.38
CA ILE A 341 -29.93 27.95 3.48
C ILE A 341 -30.01 26.42 3.40
N GLY A 342 -30.80 25.83 4.33
CA GLY A 342 -30.82 24.39 4.56
C GLY A 342 -31.87 23.65 3.73
N TRP A 343 -31.58 22.39 3.41
CA TRP A 343 -32.50 21.54 2.68
C TRP A 343 -32.66 20.11 3.27
N SER A 344 -32.01 19.82 4.40
CA SER A 344 -32.18 18.54 5.09
C SER A 344 -31.91 18.69 6.59
N HIS A 345 -32.50 17.77 7.36
CA HIS A 345 -32.36 17.73 8.82
C HIS A 345 -30.93 17.65 9.34
N LYS A 346 -30.00 17.12 8.53
CA LYS A 346 -28.61 17.01 8.94
C LYS A 346 -27.91 18.34 9.19
N TYR A 347 -28.40 19.42 8.56
CA TYR A 347 -27.87 20.76 8.76
C TYR A 347 -28.29 21.27 10.14
N GLN A 348 -29.57 21.09 10.46
CA GLN A 348 -30.13 21.51 11.74
C GLN A 348 -29.39 20.82 12.90
N GLU A 349 -29.17 19.50 12.82
CA GLU A 349 -28.48 18.76 13.88
C GLU A 349 -27.09 19.31 14.17
N VAL A 350 -26.36 19.77 13.16
CA VAL A 350 -25.03 20.37 13.37
C VAL A 350 -25.13 21.75 14.00
N LEU A 351 -26.05 22.58 13.53
CA LEU A 351 -26.25 23.91 14.15
C LEU A 351 -26.73 23.78 15.61
N ASP A 352 -27.55 22.77 15.91
CA ASP A 352 -28.03 22.50 17.27
C ASP A 352 -26.87 22.14 18.23
N MET A 353 -25.80 21.49 17.73
CA MET A 353 -24.58 21.22 18.52
C MET A 353 -23.90 22.53 18.99
N PHE A 354 -24.11 23.62 18.27
CA PHE A 354 -23.57 24.93 18.60
C PHE A 354 -24.63 25.90 19.21
N GLU A 355 -25.84 25.42 19.49
CA GLU A 355 -26.96 26.23 19.94
C GLU A 355 -27.34 27.34 18.93
N LEU A 356 -27.18 27.05 17.61
CA LEU A 356 -27.38 27.99 16.51
C LEU A 356 -28.52 27.56 15.57
N GLY A 357 -29.38 26.62 15.97
CA GLY A 357 -30.43 26.05 15.14
C GLY A 357 -31.39 27.04 14.52
N GLN A 358 -31.57 28.21 15.14
CA GLN A 358 -32.45 29.28 14.66
C GLN A 358 -31.91 30.00 13.39
N TYR A 359 -30.61 29.84 13.06
CA TYR A 359 -29.99 30.49 11.90
C TYR A 359 -30.00 29.58 10.66
N ALA A 360 -31.12 28.89 10.44
CA ALA A 360 -31.38 28.07 9.28
C ALA A 360 -32.65 28.50 8.55
N ILE A 361 -32.49 28.85 7.29
CA ILE A 361 -33.60 29.22 6.39
C ILE A 361 -34.03 28.00 5.60
N ASP A 362 -35.32 27.70 5.58
CA ASP A 362 -35.86 26.64 4.70
C ASP A 362 -35.84 27.13 3.22
N PHE A 363 -35.11 26.42 2.35
CA PHE A 363 -35.01 26.78 0.95
C PHE A 363 -36.37 26.82 0.24
N SER A 364 -37.40 26.14 0.74
CA SER A 364 -38.74 26.16 0.20
C SER A 364 -39.46 27.52 0.40
N LYS A 365 -38.89 28.37 1.25
CA LYS A 365 -39.36 29.74 1.56
C LYS A 365 -38.32 30.78 1.14
N LEU A 366 -37.46 30.44 0.19
CA LEU A 366 -36.35 31.28 -0.23
C LEU A 366 -36.86 32.47 -1.05
N GLU A 367 -36.97 33.63 -0.41
CA GLU A 367 -37.29 34.91 -0.99
C GLU A 367 -36.26 35.96 -0.52
N LEU A 368 -36.08 37.03 -1.31
CA LEU A 368 -35.12 38.09 -0.98
C LEU A 368 -35.42 38.74 0.37
N SER A 369 -36.69 39.10 0.60
CA SER A 369 -37.13 39.73 1.85
C SER A 369 -36.83 38.88 3.10
N GLU A 370 -36.99 37.57 3.00
CA GLU A 370 -36.69 36.66 4.10
C GLU A 370 -35.16 36.53 4.32
N LEU A 371 -34.37 36.52 3.24
CA LEU A 371 -32.90 36.53 3.33
C LEU A 371 -32.39 37.81 3.98
N GLU A 372 -32.87 38.96 3.54
CA GLU A 372 -32.50 40.26 4.08
C GLU A 372 -32.82 40.37 5.60
N LYS A 373 -34.04 39.99 5.98
CA LYS A 373 -34.46 39.95 7.36
C LYS A 373 -33.59 39.01 8.20
N SER A 374 -33.46 37.75 7.75
CA SER A 374 -32.68 36.75 8.47
C SER A 374 -31.20 37.12 8.59
N PHE A 375 -30.61 37.77 7.59
CA PHE A 375 -29.24 38.25 7.65
C PHE A 375 -29.07 39.42 8.60
N ASN A 376 -30.00 40.37 8.65
CA ASN A 376 -29.97 41.49 9.61
C ASN A 376 -30.07 40.97 11.06
N ASP A 377 -31.02 40.04 11.32
CA ASP A 377 -31.19 39.43 12.65
C ASP A 377 -29.93 38.65 13.05
N PHE A 378 -29.34 37.95 12.11
CA PHE A 378 -28.10 37.18 12.29
C PHE A 378 -26.89 38.07 12.58
N VAL A 379 -26.70 39.17 11.86
CA VAL A 379 -25.63 40.15 12.12
C VAL A 379 -25.80 40.82 13.49
N SER A 380 -27.04 41.14 13.87
CA SER A 380 -27.33 41.75 15.18
C SER A 380 -26.95 40.83 16.36
N ALA A 381 -26.86 39.52 16.11
CA ALA A 381 -26.52 38.52 17.11
C ALA A 381 -25.04 38.03 17.01
N GLU A 382 -24.18 38.70 16.24
CA GLU A 382 -22.81 38.26 15.98
C GLU A 382 -22.02 37.87 17.23
N ASP A 383 -22.05 38.73 18.28
CA ASP A 383 -21.31 38.50 19.52
C ASP A 383 -21.81 37.26 20.28
N ASP A 384 -23.13 37.04 20.32
CA ASP A 384 -23.71 35.85 20.94
C ASP A 384 -23.34 34.57 20.15
N ILE A 385 -23.39 34.66 18.83
CA ILE A 385 -23.00 33.54 17.94
C ILE A 385 -21.53 33.17 18.16
N ARG A 386 -20.63 34.15 18.18
CA ARG A 386 -19.18 33.91 18.39
C ARG A 386 -18.93 33.28 19.76
N LYS A 387 -19.59 33.74 20.82
CA LYS A 387 -19.49 33.12 22.14
C LYS A 387 -19.97 31.68 22.16
N LYS A 388 -21.05 31.35 21.43
CA LYS A 388 -21.56 29.98 21.29
C LYS A 388 -20.60 29.09 20.49
N LEU A 389 -19.98 29.63 19.44
CA LEU A 389 -18.94 28.92 18.68
C LEU A 389 -17.76 28.59 19.60
N ASP A 390 -17.22 29.54 20.33
CA ASP A 390 -16.11 29.32 21.26
C ASP A 390 -16.45 28.31 22.35
N LYS A 391 -17.65 28.39 22.92
CA LYS A 391 -18.13 27.49 23.97
C LYS A 391 -18.23 26.04 23.53
N ASN A 392 -18.71 25.78 22.30
CA ASN A 392 -19.12 24.44 21.88
C ASN A 392 -18.11 23.74 20.98
N LEU A 393 -17.19 24.48 20.33
CA LEU A 393 -16.30 23.92 19.29
C LEU A 393 -15.44 22.76 19.81
N ASP A 394 -14.79 22.90 20.97
CA ASP A 394 -13.90 21.87 21.50
C ASP A 394 -14.62 20.54 21.75
N SER A 395 -15.88 20.62 22.24
CA SER A 395 -16.71 19.44 22.47
C SER A 395 -17.09 18.75 21.16
N VAL A 396 -17.39 19.51 20.12
CA VAL A 396 -17.72 19.00 18.79
C VAL A 396 -16.48 18.39 18.12
N LEU A 397 -15.30 19.02 18.23
CA LEU A 397 -14.03 18.48 17.76
C LEU A 397 -13.69 17.16 18.46
N ALA A 398 -13.84 17.10 19.78
CA ALA A 398 -13.63 15.86 20.54
C ALA A 398 -14.58 14.74 20.08
N SER A 399 -15.86 15.07 19.87
CA SER A 399 -16.87 14.14 19.34
C SER A 399 -16.53 13.66 17.91
N SER A 400 -16.01 14.54 17.06
CA SER A 400 -15.55 14.18 15.72
C SER A 400 -14.35 13.23 15.74
N ARG A 401 -13.34 13.50 16.57
CA ARG A 401 -12.17 12.63 16.75
C ARG A 401 -12.51 11.24 17.28
N ASN A 402 -13.62 11.11 18.03
CA ASN A 402 -14.10 9.82 18.51
C ASN A 402 -14.43 8.83 17.37
N ASN A 403 -14.74 9.30 16.15
CA ASN A 403 -14.93 8.42 15.00
C ASN A 403 -13.68 7.52 14.78
N ILE A 404 -12.50 8.12 14.69
CA ILE A 404 -11.24 7.38 14.46
C ILE A 404 -10.78 6.67 15.73
N LYS A 405 -10.98 7.24 16.91
CA LYS A 405 -10.69 6.57 18.18
C LYS A 405 -11.40 5.21 18.27
N TYR A 406 -12.70 5.15 18.05
CA TYR A 406 -13.45 3.88 18.09
C TYR A 406 -13.04 2.91 16.96
N ILE A 407 -12.67 3.44 15.79
CA ILE A 407 -12.16 2.62 14.69
C ILE A 407 -10.79 2.05 15.04
N SER A 408 -9.89 2.83 15.63
CA SER A 408 -8.57 2.34 16.06
C SER A 408 -8.67 1.27 17.13
N GLU A 409 -9.58 1.42 18.09
CA GLU A 409 -9.87 0.38 19.11
C GLU A 409 -10.28 -0.95 18.46
N ILE A 410 -11.11 -0.91 17.40
CA ILE A 410 -11.50 -2.10 16.63
C ILE A 410 -10.32 -2.68 15.86
N ILE A 411 -9.51 -1.83 15.24
CA ILE A 411 -8.29 -2.26 14.55
C ILE A 411 -7.36 -2.97 15.53
N ASP A 412 -7.15 -2.41 16.70
CA ASP A 412 -6.29 -2.99 17.74
C ASP A 412 -6.87 -4.32 18.24
N GLU A 413 -8.20 -4.43 18.43
CA GLU A 413 -8.87 -5.70 18.73
C GLU A 413 -8.63 -6.75 17.63
N ILE A 414 -8.73 -6.36 16.35
CA ILE A 414 -8.47 -7.24 15.22
C ILE A 414 -7.00 -7.65 15.17
N MET A 415 -6.10 -6.70 15.48
CA MET A 415 -4.65 -6.92 15.50
C MET A 415 -4.21 -7.81 16.67
N ALA A 416 -4.86 -7.71 17.82
CA ALA A 416 -4.60 -8.54 18.99
C ALA A 416 -5.08 -10.00 18.83
N LYS A 417 -6.07 -10.25 17.96
CA LYS A 417 -6.56 -11.62 17.73
C LYS A 417 -5.53 -12.47 17.00
N PRO A 418 -5.14 -13.64 17.51
CA PRO A 418 -4.23 -14.54 16.80
C PRO A 418 -4.85 -14.91 15.45
N TYR A 419 -4.08 -14.71 14.40
CA TYR A 419 -4.53 -14.92 13.02
C TYR A 419 -4.85 -16.40 12.77
N LYS A 420 -6.14 -16.77 12.74
CA LYS A 420 -6.65 -18.17 12.67
C LYS A 420 -6.45 -18.89 11.33
N LYS A 421 -5.85 -18.28 10.30
CA LYS A 421 -5.50 -19.02 9.08
C LYS A 421 -4.09 -19.57 9.20
N ALA A 422 -3.94 -20.89 9.17
CA ALA A 422 -2.64 -21.53 8.98
C ALA A 422 -2.01 -21.00 7.67
N LYS A 423 -1.24 -19.94 7.75
CA LYS A 423 -0.49 -19.36 6.64
C LYS A 423 0.64 -20.33 6.29
N LEU A 424 1.00 -20.33 5.01
CA LEU A 424 2.18 -21.05 4.51
C LEU A 424 3.45 -20.65 5.27
N LEU A 425 3.56 -19.37 5.60
CA LEU A 425 4.62 -18.77 6.40
C LEU A 425 4.00 -17.88 7.48
N ASP A 426 4.68 -17.76 8.59
CA ASP A 426 4.30 -16.86 9.67
C ASP A 426 4.85 -15.46 9.38
N PHE A 427 4.01 -14.62 8.77
CA PHE A 427 4.37 -13.22 8.48
C PHE A 427 4.26 -12.29 9.70
N LYS A 428 3.80 -12.79 10.86
CA LYS A 428 3.77 -12.02 12.10
C LYS A 428 5.12 -12.00 12.79
N ASN A 429 5.92 -13.03 12.55
CA ASN A 429 7.26 -13.14 13.08
C ASN A 429 8.25 -13.41 11.94
N PRO A 430 8.58 -12.39 11.14
CA PRO A 430 9.51 -12.51 10.01
C PRO A 430 10.91 -12.90 10.47
N ASP A 431 11.34 -12.51 11.68
CA ASP A 431 12.65 -12.82 12.26
C ASP A 431 12.92 -14.31 12.36
N LYS A 432 11.86 -15.11 12.46
CA LYS A 432 11.96 -16.58 12.39
C LYS A 432 12.66 -17.07 11.11
N TYR A 433 12.53 -16.34 10.02
CA TYR A 433 13.08 -16.65 8.69
C TYR A 433 14.30 -15.83 8.36
N ILE A 434 14.26 -14.55 8.69
CA ILE A 434 15.29 -13.56 8.33
C ILE A 434 16.44 -13.60 9.36
N GLY A 435 16.13 -13.90 10.63
CA GLY A 435 17.03 -13.76 11.77
C GLY A 435 17.15 -12.31 12.24
N PRO A 436 17.88 -12.05 13.33
CA PRO A 436 18.13 -10.71 13.84
C PRO A 436 18.76 -9.80 12.77
N HIS A 437 18.26 -8.59 12.63
CA HIS A 437 18.74 -7.63 11.66
C HIS A 437 18.36 -6.19 12.03
N ILE A 438 19.07 -5.22 11.45
CA ILE A 438 18.84 -3.79 11.62
C ILE A 438 17.79 -3.29 10.65
N GLY A 439 17.81 -3.79 9.41
CA GLY A 439 16.85 -3.40 8.38
C GLY A 439 17.01 -4.17 7.08
N CYS A 440 16.05 -3.95 6.18
CA CYS A 440 16.02 -4.56 4.87
C CYS A 440 15.90 -3.48 3.79
N LYS A 441 16.67 -3.61 2.71
CA LYS A 441 16.58 -2.73 1.54
C LYS A 441 16.49 -3.54 0.24
N LYS A 442 15.99 -2.90 -0.82
CA LYS A 442 16.02 -3.42 -2.20
C LYS A 442 16.57 -2.34 -3.12
N GLY A 443 17.36 -2.74 -4.11
CA GLY A 443 18.00 -1.79 -5.00
C GLY A 443 18.88 -2.43 -6.05
N TYR A 444 19.78 -1.64 -6.61
CA TYR A 444 20.71 -2.08 -7.65
C TYR A 444 21.98 -1.21 -7.65
N GLY A 445 23.07 -1.76 -8.21
CA GLY A 445 24.25 -0.97 -8.53
C GLY A 445 23.97 -0.04 -9.71
N THR A 446 24.36 1.21 -9.62
CA THR A 446 24.06 2.23 -10.65
C THR A 446 24.85 2.03 -11.94
N ASN A 447 26.01 1.39 -11.85
CA ASN A 447 26.84 1.08 -13.02
C ASN A 447 26.22 -0.01 -13.90
N GLU A 448 25.95 0.33 -15.18
CA GLU A 448 25.32 -0.59 -16.15
C GLU A 448 26.17 -1.79 -16.49
N GLY A 449 27.48 -1.63 -16.58
CA GLY A 449 28.41 -2.72 -16.87
C GLY A 449 28.40 -3.80 -15.76
N ILE A 450 28.30 -3.36 -14.50
CA ILE A 450 28.12 -4.27 -13.36
C ILE A 450 26.77 -4.99 -13.46
N ARG A 451 25.67 -4.26 -13.73
CA ARG A 451 24.34 -4.86 -13.86
C ARG A 451 24.21 -5.87 -15.00
N ALA A 452 24.87 -5.62 -16.13
CA ALA A 452 24.83 -6.49 -17.31
C ALA A 452 25.31 -7.90 -16.98
N ASN A 453 26.35 -8.05 -16.16
CA ASN A 453 26.91 -9.35 -15.77
C ASN A 453 26.33 -9.90 -14.46
N ALA A 454 25.61 -9.10 -13.71
CA ALA A 454 25.06 -9.51 -12.42
C ALA A 454 23.90 -10.51 -12.56
N ALA A 455 23.84 -11.49 -11.67
CA ALA A 455 22.71 -12.41 -11.56
C ALA A 455 21.43 -11.72 -11.05
N SER A 456 21.59 -10.64 -10.27
CA SER A 456 20.54 -9.79 -9.71
C SER A 456 20.81 -8.32 -10.03
N GLY A 457 20.57 -7.38 -9.14
CA GLY A 457 20.81 -5.95 -9.35
C GLY A 457 22.25 -5.46 -9.26
N GLY A 458 23.22 -6.31 -8.93
CA GLY A 458 24.64 -5.95 -8.90
C GLY A 458 25.13 -5.29 -7.61
N MET A 459 24.32 -5.17 -6.55
CA MET A 459 24.69 -4.48 -5.31
C MET A 459 25.93 -5.06 -4.62
N VAL A 460 26.16 -6.39 -4.66
CA VAL A 460 27.36 -7.01 -4.05
C VAL A 460 28.61 -6.48 -4.69
N THR A 461 28.68 -6.53 -6.02
CA THR A 461 29.83 -6.06 -6.80
C THR A 461 30.06 -4.55 -6.58
N SER A 462 29.00 -3.74 -6.65
CA SER A 462 29.08 -2.30 -6.42
C SER A 462 29.56 -1.94 -5.01
N LEU A 463 29.08 -2.66 -3.99
CA LEU A 463 29.52 -2.45 -2.60
C LEU A 463 31.02 -2.80 -2.44
N LEU A 464 31.48 -3.92 -3.01
CA LEU A 464 32.89 -4.31 -2.93
C LEU A 464 33.80 -3.30 -3.64
N CYS A 465 33.41 -2.80 -4.81
CA CYS A 465 34.15 -1.75 -5.52
C CYS A 465 34.19 -0.45 -4.69
N ASN A 466 33.09 -0.05 -4.05
CA ASN A 466 33.08 1.13 -3.18
C ASN A 466 34.00 0.96 -1.97
N LEU A 467 33.95 -0.20 -1.30
CA LEU A 467 34.83 -0.49 -0.16
C LEU A 467 36.31 -0.47 -0.55
N LEU A 468 36.66 -1.03 -1.70
CA LEU A 468 38.03 -1.02 -2.23
C LEU A 468 38.50 0.40 -2.55
N LYS A 469 37.66 1.19 -3.23
CA LYS A 469 37.90 2.58 -3.58
C LYS A 469 38.20 3.47 -2.34
N HIS A 470 37.51 3.20 -1.23
CA HIS A 470 37.68 3.94 0.02
C HIS A 470 38.78 3.36 0.95
N GLY A 471 39.43 2.27 0.57
CA GLY A 471 40.50 1.66 1.37
C GLY A 471 40.00 0.95 2.64
N ASP A 472 38.69 0.64 2.73
CA ASP A 472 38.13 -0.16 3.84
C ASP A 472 38.59 -1.60 3.78
N ILE A 473 38.86 -2.09 2.55
CA ILE A 473 39.41 -3.41 2.26
C ILE A 473 40.57 -3.25 1.28
N ASP A 474 41.54 -4.16 1.38
CA ASP A 474 42.66 -4.29 0.45
C ASP A 474 42.33 -5.33 -0.63
N GLY A 475 41.29 -6.11 -0.41
CA GLY A 475 40.80 -7.08 -1.39
C GLY A 475 39.48 -7.74 -1.00
N ALA A 476 38.88 -8.45 -1.94
CA ALA A 476 37.65 -9.22 -1.75
C ALA A 476 37.86 -10.68 -2.10
N TRP A 477 37.54 -11.61 -1.19
CA TRP A 477 37.58 -13.04 -1.50
C TRP A 477 36.35 -13.42 -2.32
N VAL A 478 36.55 -13.62 -3.59
CA VAL A 478 35.54 -13.86 -4.61
C VAL A 478 35.70 -15.21 -5.29
N THR A 479 34.68 -15.63 -6.02
CA THR A 479 34.65 -16.90 -6.73
C THR A 479 33.95 -16.75 -8.07
N LYS A 480 34.54 -17.30 -9.12
CA LYS A 480 33.96 -17.36 -10.46
C LYS A 480 33.97 -18.79 -11.01
N THR A 481 33.16 -19.04 -12.03
CA THR A 481 33.24 -20.30 -12.82
C THR A 481 34.49 -20.32 -13.65
N ASP A 482 34.99 -21.49 -13.89
CA ASP A 482 36.15 -21.76 -14.74
C ASP A 482 35.97 -23.07 -15.49
N PHE A 483 36.78 -23.32 -16.51
CA PHE A 483 36.82 -24.56 -17.23
C PHE A 483 38.27 -25.05 -17.34
N VAL A 484 38.50 -26.28 -16.94
CA VAL A 484 39.79 -26.95 -17.07
C VAL A 484 39.62 -28.17 -17.94
N ASN A 485 40.30 -28.26 -19.09
CA ASN A 485 40.18 -29.34 -20.06
C ASN A 485 38.72 -29.62 -20.48
N GLY A 486 37.91 -28.58 -20.60
CA GLY A 486 36.48 -28.70 -20.93
C GLY A 486 35.58 -29.11 -19.77
N GLU A 487 36.12 -29.34 -18.60
CA GLU A 487 35.32 -29.62 -17.39
C GLU A 487 34.98 -28.31 -16.62
N LEU A 488 33.71 -28.15 -16.28
CA LEU A 488 33.26 -27.02 -15.48
C LEU A 488 33.79 -27.12 -14.05
N THR A 489 34.52 -26.10 -13.63
CA THR A 489 35.10 -25.93 -12.30
C THR A 489 34.92 -24.51 -11.80
N TYR A 490 35.69 -24.11 -10.81
CA TYR A 490 35.67 -22.75 -10.24
C TYR A 490 37.09 -22.29 -9.91
N LYS A 491 37.24 -20.97 -9.93
CA LYS A 491 38.44 -20.30 -9.42
C LYS A 491 38.04 -19.38 -8.25
N THR A 492 38.82 -19.43 -7.16
CA THR A 492 38.63 -18.55 -6.00
C THR A 492 39.95 -17.84 -5.70
N TYR A 493 39.87 -16.55 -5.39
CA TYR A 493 41.03 -15.69 -5.18
C TYR A 493 40.63 -14.42 -4.43
N VAL A 494 41.62 -13.66 -3.92
CA VAL A 494 41.39 -12.31 -3.43
C VAL A 494 41.56 -11.35 -4.59
N ALA A 495 40.49 -10.69 -4.98
CA ALA A 495 40.46 -9.63 -5.97
C ALA A 495 40.93 -8.31 -5.32
N THR A 496 41.92 -7.65 -5.90
CA THR A 496 42.57 -6.44 -5.39
C THR A 496 42.30 -5.19 -6.24
N THR A 497 41.60 -5.39 -7.36
CA THR A 497 41.20 -4.32 -8.27
C THR A 497 39.71 -4.37 -8.53
N GLU A 498 39.12 -3.26 -8.93
CA GLU A 498 37.72 -3.20 -9.34
C GLU A 498 37.43 -4.12 -10.54
N GLU A 499 38.37 -4.23 -11.47
CA GLU A 499 38.24 -5.09 -12.64
C GLU A 499 38.14 -6.56 -12.25
N GLU A 500 38.98 -7.03 -11.33
CA GLU A 500 38.94 -8.40 -10.81
C GLU A 500 37.64 -8.68 -10.03
N ILE A 501 37.12 -7.70 -9.27
CA ILE A 501 35.83 -7.80 -8.58
C ILE A 501 34.70 -7.91 -9.60
N ARG A 502 34.73 -7.08 -10.65
CA ARG A 502 33.73 -7.10 -11.75
C ARG A 502 33.80 -8.40 -12.55
N ASP A 503 35.00 -8.90 -12.82
CA ASP A 503 35.16 -10.21 -13.50
C ASP A 503 34.57 -11.36 -12.68
N ALA A 504 34.69 -11.34 -11.35
CA ALA A 504 34.05 -12.32 -10.47
C ALA A 504 32.52 -12.16 -10.33
N SER A 505 31.93 -11.15 -10.96
CA SER A 505 30.47 -10.93 -10.87
C SER A 505 29.66 -12.13 -11.40
N SER A 506 28.39 -12.23 -10.97
CA SER A 506 27.47 -13.33 -11.20
C SER A 506 27.52 -14.44 -10.14
N SER A 507 26.36 -15.07 -9.93
CA SER A 507 26.25 -16.18 -8.95
C SER A 507 26.73 -17.49 -9.55
N VAL A 508 27.36 -18.33 -8.73
CA VAL A 508 27.76 -19.68 -9.07
C VAL A 508 26.82 -20.68 -8.39
N TYR A 509 26.04 -21.43 -9.16
CA TYR A 509 25.03 -22.36 -8.64
C TYR A 509 25.50 -23.81 -8.59
N MET A 510 26.72 -24.04 -8.18
CA MET A 510 27.23 -25.37 -7.89
C MET A 510 27.89 -25.44 -6.52
N THR A 511 28.11 -26.64 -6.03
CA THR A 511 28.75 -26.83 -4.74
C THR A 511 30.23 -26.50 -4.81
N ILE A 512 30.67 -25.59 -3.97
CA ILE A 512 32.06 -25.15 -3.83
C ILE A 512 32.48 -25.35 -2.37
N PRO A 513 33.50 -26.17 -2.09
CA PRO A 513 34.04 -26.34 -0.74
C PRO A 513 35.01 -25.18 -0.41
N LEU A 514 34.50 -23.94 -0.35
CA LEU A 514 35.29 -22.71 -0.31
C LEU A 514 36.27 -22.67 0.86
N LEU A 515 35.86 -23.18 2.03
CA LEU A 515 36.75 -23.21 3.22
C LEU A 515 37.97 -24.13 3.09
N LYS A 516 38.02 -25.00 2.10
CA LYS A 516 39.26 -25.74 1.76
C LYS A 516 40.35 -24.82 1.21
N HIS A 517 39.97 -23.65 0.74
CA HIS A 517 40.86 -22.63 0.18
C HIS A 517 41.07 -21.47 1.18
N ILE A 518 40.91 -21.70 2.46
CA ILE A 518 41.06 -20.65 3.51
C ILE A 518 42.47 -19.99 3.48
N ASP A 519 43.45 -20.71 3.02
CA ASP A 519 44.83 -20.21 2.89
C ASP A 519 44.93 -19.03 1.91
N VAL A 520 44.00 -18.89 0.97
CA VAL A 520 43.93 -17.73 0.05
C VAL A 520 43.86 -16.41 0.83
N ILE A 521 43.07 -16.36 1.91
CA ILE A 521 43.01 -15.16 2.76
C ILE A 521 44.01 -15.17 3.92
N LYS A 522 44.43 -16.34 4.39
CA LYS A 522 45.50 -16.44 5.39
C LYS A 522 46.82 -15.83 4.88
N ASN A 523 47.18 -16.18 3.64
CA ASN A 523 48.43 -15.73 3.01
C ASN A 523 48.32 -14.32 2.41
N PHE A 524 47.13 -13.76 2.30
CA PHE A 524 46.93 -12.39 1.82
C PHE A 524 47.35 -11.36 2.86
N ASN A 525 48.11 -10.37 2.45
CA ASN A 525 48.54 -9.29 3.35
C ASN A 525 47.59 -8.08 3.20
N GLY A 526 46.62 -7.98 4.11
CA GLY A 526 45.67 -6.88 4.11
C GLY A 526 44.27 -7.29 4.61
N LYS A 527 43.36 -6.33 4.60
CA LYS A 527 41.96 -6.47 5.02
C LYS A 527 41.10 -7.02 3.90
N VAL A 528 40.26 -7.98 4.18
CA VAL A 528 39.43 -8.61 3.15
C VAL A 528 37.93 -8.59 3.49
N ALA A 529 37.12 -8.37 2.46
CA ALA A 529 35.71 -8.73 2.49
C ALA A 529 35.52 -10.13 1.91
N VAL A 530 34.59 -10.92 2.44
CA VAL A 530 34.32 -12.27 1.96
C VAL A 530 32.88 -12.43 1.47
N VAL A 531 32.67 -13.12 0.34
CA VAL A 531 31.35 -13.38 -0.24
C VAL A 531 31.05 -14.87 -0.17
N MET A 532 30.08 -15.29 0.65
CA MET A 532 29.86 -16.72 0.95
C MET A 532 28.37 -17.09 1.09
N THR A 533 28.09 -18.38 0.92
CA THR A 533 26.80 -18.97 1.28
C THR A 533 26.66 -19.18 2.80
N PRO A 534 25.44 -19.35 3.34
CA PRO A 534 25.21 -19.43 4.79
C PRO A 534 26.04 -20.48 5.52
N CYS A 535 26.17 -21.69 4.93
CA CYS A 535 26.92 -22.78 5.58
C CYS A 535 28.43 -22.50 5.60
N MET A 536 28.97 -21.81 4.57
CA MET A 536 30.37 -21.42 4.56
C MET A 536 30.68 -20.32 5.57
N LEU A 537 29.77 -19.35 5.74
CA LEU A 537 29.91 -18.33 6.78
C LEU A 537 29.92 -18.92 8.20
N ARG A 538 29.02 -19.88 8.47
CA ARG A 538 29.06 -20.56 9.77
C ARG A 538 30.36 -21.33 9.99
N GLY A 539 30.87 -21.97 8.95
CA GLY A 539 32.18 -22.63 9.01
C GLY A 539 33.33 -21.63 9.20
N LEU A 540 33.27 -20.49 8.51
CA LEU A 540 34.26 -19.42 8.69
C LEU A 540 34.21 -18.87 10.13
N ASP A 541 33.04 -18.59 10.69
CA ASP A 541 32.90 -18.14 12.07
C ASP A 541 33.56 -19.11 13.08
N ALA A 542 33.45 -20.42 12.83
CA ALA A 542 34.11 -21.42 13.68
C ALA A 542 35.64 -21.39 13.55
N ILE A 543 36.18 -21.03 12.39
CA ILE A 543 37.62 -20.82 12.18
C ILE A 543 38.07 -19.51 12.85
N LEU A 544 37.35 -18.41 12.60
CA LEU A 544 37.69 -17.07 13.15
C LEU A 544 37.66 -17.01 14.68
N LYS A 545 36.88 -17.89 15.33
CA LYS A 545 36.90 -18.02 16.81
C LYS A 545 38.18 -18.59 17.34
N LYS A 546 38.99 -19.25 16.53
CA LYS A 546 40.23 -19.93 16.90
C LYS A 546 41.47 -19.26 16.31
N ASP A 547 41.34 -18.27 15.44
CA ASP A 547 42.40 -17.63 14.68
C ASP A 547 42.18 -16.11 14.70
N ASP A 548 42.79 -15.44 15.70
CA ASP A 548 42.61 -14.01 15.92
C ASP A 548 43.19 -13.17 14.78
N ALA A 549 44.34 -13.57 14.24
CA ALA A 549 44.98 -12.88 13.14
C ALA A 549 44.09 -12.94 11.88
N LEU A 550 43.45 -14.06 11.62
CA LEU A 550 42.51 -14.17 10.51
C LEU A 550 41.23 -13.39 10.77
N ARG A 551 40.76 -13.32 12.03
CA ARG A 551 39.59 -12.54 12.41
C ARG A 551 39.77 -11.05 12.15
N GLU A 552 40.96 -10.50 12.44
CA GLU A 552 41.28 -9.11 12.18
C GLU A 552 41.37 -8.77 10.68
N LYS A 553 41.79 -9.73 9.86
CA LYS A 553 41.81 -9.57 8.39
C LYS A 553 40.42 -9.52 7.77
N VAL A 554 39.44 -10.27 8.29
CA VAL A 554 38.09 -10.37 7.73
C VAL A 554 37.24 -9.20 8.20
N VAL A 555 37.20 -8.13 7.41
CA VAL A 555 36.52 -6.86 7.73
C VAL A 555 35.01 -6.97 7.56
N LEU A 556 34.53 -7.64 6.51
CA LEU A 556 33.10 -7.70 6.19
C LEU A 556 32.73 -9.07 5.62
N LYS A 557 31.62 -9.62 6.14
CA LYS A 557 31.03 -10.88 5.69
C LYS A 557 29.77 -10.62 4.88
N LEU A 558 29.83 -10.77 3.57
CA LEU A 558 28.69 -10.66 2.67
C LEU A 558 28.08 -12.06 2.44
N GLY A 559 26.84 -12.22 2.86
CA GLY A 559 26.08 -13.46 2.70
C GLY A 559 25.29 -13.47 1.38
N LEU A 560 25.15 -14.67 0.79
CA LEU A 560 24.25 -14.86 -0.35
C LEU A 560 23.04 -15.69 0.09
N TYR A 561 21.81 -15.27 -0.29
CA TYR A 561 20.62 -16.10 -0.04
C TYR A 561 20.79 -17.46 -0.71
N CYS A 562 20.52 -18.50 0.04
CA CYS A 562 20.76 -19.85 -0.44
C CYS A 562 19.53 -20.74 -0.25
N SER A 563 19.00 -21.26 -1.34
CA SER A 563 17.95 -22.30 -1.31
C SER A 563 18.49 -23.72 -1.38
N GLY A 564 19.79 -23.89 -1.65
CA GLY A 564 20.49 -25.15 -1.78
C GLY A 564 21.53 -25.10 -2.88
N THR A 565 22.48 -26.04 -2.87
CA THR A 565 23.51 -26.20 -3.91
C THR A 565 23.50 -27.62 -4.48
N HIS A 566 23.94 -27.77 -5.71
CA HIS A 566 23.93 -29.05 -6.41
C HIS A 566 25.30 -29.36 -7.07
N SER A 567 25.49 -30.60 -7.43
CA SER A 567 26.67 -31.04 -8.15
C SER A 567 26.84 -30.30 -9.49
N PRO A 568 28.06 -30.02 -9.96
CA PRO A 568 28.33 -29.51 -11.32
C PRO A 568 27.61 -30.29 -12.43
N LYS A 569 27.34 -31.57 -12.21
CA LYS A 569 26.59 -32.44 -13.15
C LYS A 569 25.24 -31.89 -13.60
N ALA A 570 24.55 -31.13 -12.73
CA ALA A 570 23.29 -30.47 -13.11
C ALA A 570 23.50 -29.38 -14.18
N THR A 571 24.62 -28.69 -14.10
CA THR A 571 24.97 -27.62 -15.05
C THR A 571 25.50 -28.21 -16.36
N THR A 572 26.41 -29.15 -16.31
CA THR A 572 26.93 -29.80 -17.50
C THR A 572 25.84 -30.51 -18.31
N LEU A 573 24.93 -31.23 -17.63
CA LEU A 573 23.74 -31.81 -18.26
C LEU A 573 22.85 -30.74 -18.92
N SER A 574 22.71 -29.60 -18.28
CA SER A 574 21.92 -28.49 -18.86
C SER A 574 22.58 -27.90 -20.10
N MET A 575 23.90 -27.78 -20.12
CA MET A 575 24.67 -27.35 -21.30
C MET A 575 24.54 -28.37 -22.45
N GLU A 576 24.78 -29.66 -22.20
CA GLU A 576 24.61 -30.73 -23.16
C GLU A 576 23.21 -30.73 -23.79
N LYS A 577 22.17 -30.65 -22.98
CA LYS A 577 20.76 -30.57 -23.41
C LYS A 577 20.41 -29.32 -24.21
N SER A 578 21.22 -28.29 -24.10
CA SER A 578 21.06 -27.03 -24.84
C SER A 578 21.97 -26.94 -26.08
N GLY A 579 22.75 -28.01 -26.36
CA GLY A 579 23.72 -28.02 -27.48
C GLY A 579 24.88 -27.05 -27.26
N ILE A 580 25.27 -26.79 -26.01
CA ILE A 580 26.34 -25.86 -25.63
C ILE A 580 27.60 -26.70 -25.35
N PRO A 581 28.62 -26.67 -26.21
CA PRO A 581 29.86 -27.39 -25.99
C PRO A 581 30.66 -26.82 -24.83
N SER A 582 31.37 -27.65 -24.11
CA SER A 582 32.28 -27.23 -23.04
C SER A 582 33.74 -27.12 -23.50
N VAL A 583 34.05 -27.61 -24.69
CA VAL A 583 35.39 -27.51 -25.32
C VAL A 583 35.65 -26.02 -25.59
N ASP A 584 36.86 -25.57 -25.25
CA ASP A 584 37.30 -24.17 -25.35
C ASP A 584 36.45 -23.14 -24.58
N ALA A 585 35.52 -23.61 -23.73
CA ALA A 585 34.83 -22.71 -22.80
C ALA A 585 35.81 -22.17 -21.74
N THR A 586 35.66 -20.89 -21.39
CA THR A 586 36.47 -20.20 -20.38
C THR A 586 35.65 -19.71 -19.22
N ARG A 587 34.38 -19.38 -19.44
CA ARG A 587 33.51 -18.78 -18.43
C ARG A 587 32.06 -19.22 -18.63
N LEU A 588 31.36 -19.49 -17.54
CA LEU A 588 29.90 -19.65 -17.53
C LEU A 588 29.28 -18.58 -16.67
N TYR A 589 28.41 -17.78 -17.23
CA TYR A 589 27.49 -16.93 -16.49
C TYR A 589 26.16 -17.65 -16.32
N TYR A 590 25.81 -18.00 -15.09
CA TYR A 590 24.56 -18.69 -14.80
C TYR A 590 23.32 -17.84 -15.12
N ARG A 591 23.40 -16.50 -14.88
CA ARG A 591 22.30 -15.58 -15.13
C ARG A 591 22.81 -14.19 -15.50
N ARG A 592 22.43 -13.71 -16.67
CA ARG A 592 22.70 -12.35 -17.16
C ARG A 592 21.43 -11.74 -17.75
N GLY A 593 21.40 -10.43 -17.98
CA GLY A 593 20.34 -9.73 -18.68
C GLY A 593 19.03 -9.61 -17.89
N HIS A 594 17.89 -9.94 -18.47
CA HIS A 594 16.52 -9.68 -17.95
C HIS A 594 16.21 -10.32 -16.58
N TRP A 595 15.03 -10.02 -16.03
CA TRP A 595 14.62 -10.38 -14.66
C TRP A 595 14.85 -11.87 -14.27
N ARG A 596 14.57 -12.82 -15.17
CA ARG A 596 14.86 -14.24 -14.89
C ARG A 596 16.27 -14.68 -15.30
N GLY A 597 16.90 -13.92 -16.17
CA GLY A 597 18.24 -14.15 -16.67
C GLY A 597 18.31 -15.21 -17.77
N THR A 598 19.39 -15.12 -18.54
CA THR A 598 19.83 -16.09 -19.54
C THR A 598 21.19 -16.62 -19.11
N SER A 599 21.46 -17.91 -19.30
CA SER A 599 22.80 -18.48 -19.11
C SER A 599 23.63 -18.24 -20.36
N SER A 600 24.92 -17.96 -20.19
CA SER A 600 25.85 -17.82 -21.32
C SER A 600 27.22 -18.42 -21.03
N VAL A 601 27.82 -18.98 -22.05
CA VAL A 601 29.19 -19.53 -22.02
C VAL A 601 30.05 -18.68 -22.94
N ILE A 602 31.21 -18.25 -22.43
CA ILE A 602 32.24 -17.53 -23.18
C ILE A 602 33.33 -18.54 -23.57
N TYR A 603 33.84 -18.43 -24.79
CA TYR A 603 34.85 -19.29 -25.33
C TYR A 603 36.20 -18.55 -25.50
N LYS A 604 37.29 -19.30 -25.77
CA LYS A 604 38.64 -18.72 -25.94
C LYS A 604 38.73 -17.70 -27.07
N ASP A 605 37.93 -17.89 -28.12
CA ASP A 605 37.86 -16.97 -29.27
C ASP A 605 37.04 -15.71 -29.00
N GLY A 606 36.54 -15.53 -27.77
CA GLY A 606 35.68 -14.43 -27.36
C GLY A 606 34.21 -14.59 -27.74
N SER A 607 33.83 -15.65 -28.44
CA SER A 607 32.42 -15.90 -28.79
C SER A 607 31.59 -16.27 -27.57
N GLU A 608 30.29 -15.93 -27.63
CA GLU A 608 29.30 -16.20 -26.58
C GLU A 608 28.17 -17.09 -27.13
N LYS A 609 27.84 -18.16 -26.41
CA LYS A 609 26.63 -18.96 -26.66
C LYS A 609 25.68 -18.88 -25.49
N GLN A 610 24.40 -18.62 -25.76
CA GLN A 610 23.38 -18.44 -24.75
C GLN A 610 22.36 -19.60 -24.74
N PHE A 611 21.82 -19.88 -23.54
CA PHE A 611 20.75 -20.85 -23.36
C PHE A 611 19.82 -20.47 -22.19
N SER A 612 18.64 -21.08 -22.18
CA SER A 612 17.61 -20.71 -21.21
C SER A 612 17.91 -21.21 -19.81
N TYR A 613 18.30 -20.31 -18.89
CA TYR A 613 18.44 -20.64 -17.47
C TYR A 613 17.18 -21.28 -16.88
N SER A 614 16.01 -20.71 -17.14
CA SER A 614 14.74 -21.11 -16.50
C SER A 614 14.26 -22.50 -16.93
N LYS A 615 14.50 -22.90 -18.17
CA LYS A 615 14.07 -24.20 -18.72
C LYS A 615 15.08 -25.34 -18.48
N THR A 616 16.30 -25.00 -18.10
CA THR A 616 17.40 -25.95 -17.92
C THR A 616 17.93 -25.97 -16.49
N ILE A 617 18.98 -25.23 -16.15
CA ILE A 617 19.63 -25.24 -14.83
C ILE A 617 18.61 -25.01 -13.70
N CYS A 618 17.76 -24.00 -13.85
CA CYS A 618 16.72 -23.71 -12.86
C CYS A 618 15.70 -24.84 -12.70
N ALA A 619 15.41 -25.58 -13.77
CA ALA A 619 14.48 -26.71 -13.72
C ALA A 619 15.06 -27.87 -12.91
N TYR A 620 16.29 -28.27 -13.16
CA TYR A 620 16.97 -29.30 -12.36
C TYR A 620 17.13 -28.90 -10.91
N LYS A 621 17.59 -27.65 -10.66
CA LYS A 621 17.77 -27.11 -9.32
C LYS A 621 16.48 -27.11 -8.50
N ASN A 622 15.40 -26.55 -9.02
CA ASN A 622 14.14 -26.42 -8.28
C ASN A 622 13.27 -27.69 -8.30
N ALA A 623 13.68 -28.72 -9.04
CA ALA A 623 13.17 -30.08 -8.90
C ALA A 623 14.04 -30.94 -7.96
N TYR A 624 15.10 -30.34 -7.35
CA TYR A 624 16.00 -30.95 -6.38
C TYR A 624 16.80 -32.15 -6.93
N PHE A 625 17.08 -32.17 -8.24
CA PHE A 625 18.04 -33.10 -8.81
C PHE A 625 19.45 -32.66 -8.44
N PHE A 626 20.33 -33.62 -8.14
CA PHE A 626 21.74 -33.41 -7.77
C PHE A 626 21.96 -32.53 -6.52
N GLU A 627 20.93 -32.33 -5.71
CA GLU A 627 20.99 -31.53 -4.48
C GLU A 627 21.87 -32.26 -3.44
N LYS A 628 22.58 -31.50 -2.57
CA LYS A 628 23.31 -32.08 -1.46
C LYS A 628 22.39 -32.46 -0.28
N ASP A 629 22.75 -33.56 0.44
CA ASP A 629 21.97 -34.00 1.61
C ASP A 629 21.82 -32.91 2.68
N SER A 630 22.90 -32.21 3.01
CA SER A 630 22.89 -31.13 3.99
C SER A 630 21.98 -29.97 3.59
N CYS A 631 21.80 -29.71 2.29
CA CYS A 631 20.92 -28.65 1.80
C CYS A 631 19.44 -28.97 1.98
N MET A 632 19.08 -30.26 1.92
CA MET A 632 17.69 -30.73 2.11
C MET A 632 17.13 -30.35 3.48
N TYR A 633 17.98 -30.25 4.51
CA TYR A 633 17.59 -29.99 5.89
C TYR A 633 18.04 -28.62 6.41
N CYS A 634 18.75 -27.83 5.59
CA CYS A 634 19.26 -26.52 5.97
C CYS A 634 18.13 -25.50 6.14
N GLN A 635 18.06 -24.84 7.29
CA GLN A 635 17.06 -23.81 7.57
C GLN A 635 17.58 -22.37 7.42
N ASP A 636 18.88 -22.17 7.21
CA ASP A 636 19.44 -20.85 6.98
C ASP A 636 19.30 -20.47 5.49
N HIS A 637 18.42 -19.53 5.21
CA HIS A 637 18.19 -19.01 3.85
C HIS A 637 18.86 -17.66 3.62
N TYR A 638 18.86 -16.82 4.65
CA TYR A 638 19.28 -15.42 4.57
C TYR A 638 20.70 -15.17 5.09
N ALA A 639 21.49 -16.23 5.29
CA ALA A 639 22.87 -16.13 5.78
C ALA A 639 22.99 -15.37 7.12
N ASN A 640 22.44 -15.94 8.17
CA ASN A 640 22.34 -15.30 9.49
C ASN A 640 23.71 -14.95 10.13
N SER A 641 24.81 -15.60 9.71
CA SER A 641 26.17 -15.30 10.14
C SER A 641 26.86 -14.18 9.36
N SER A 642 26.18 -13.51 8.43
CA SER A 642 26.75 -12.39 7.67
C SER A 642 26.56 -11.05 8.38
N ASP A 643 27.35 -10.05 8.02
CA ASP A 643 27.13 -8.64 8.38
C ASP A 643 26.03 -8.03 7.54
N ILE A 644 25.97 -8.41 6.25
CA ILE A 644 24.92 -8.08 5.29
C ILE A 644 24.74 -9.23 4.32
N SER A 645 23.52 -9.56 3.96
CA SER A 645 23.24 -10.63 3.00
C SER A 645 22.37 -10.17 1.85
N PHE A 646 22.56 -10.78 0.68
CA PHE A 646 21.98 -10.36 -0.59
C PHE A 646 21.31 -11.50 -1.34
N GLY A 647 20.28 -11.17 -2.10
CA GLY A 647 19.64 -12.11 -3.02
C GLY A 647 18.61 -11.45 -3.92
N ASP A 648 18.03 -12.25 -4.80
CA ASP A 648 16.99 -11.80 -5.73
C ASP A 648 15.71 -11.39 -4.98
N ILE A 649 15.02 -10.40 -5.52
CA ILE A 649 13.68 -10.04 -5.08
C ILE A 649 12.61 -10.61 -6.03
N TRP A 650 11.94 -11.69 -5.62
CA TRP A 650 10.93 -12.38 -6.45
C TRP A 650 9.50 -11.89 -6.18
N LEU A 651 9.30 -10.59 -6.02
CA LEU A 651 7.97 -9.98 -5.91
C LEU A 651 7.35 -9.84 -7.30
N LYS A 652 6.03 -10.10 -7.40
CA LYS A 652 5.31 -10.01 -8.69
C LYS A 652 5.30 -8.60 -9.24
N GLU A 653 5.30 -7.62 -8.37
CA GLU A 653 5.31 -6.19 -8.66
C GLU A 653 6.58 -5.79 -9.43
N MET A 654 7.68 -6.49 -9.18
CA MET A 654 8.98 -6.24 -9.84
C MET A 654 9.09 -6.85 -11.25
N LYS A 655 8.12 -7.65 -11.69
CA LYS A 655 8.21 -8.39 -12.96
C LYS A 655 8.30 -7.50 -14.20
N GLY A 656 7.72 -6.32 -14.17
CA GLY A 656 7.75 -5.34 -15.28
C GLY A 656 8.86 -4.30 -15.17
N ASN A 657 9.67 -4.33 -14.12
CA ASN A 657 10.75 -3.38 -13.94
C ASN A 657 11.91 -3.69 -14.91
N PRO A 658 12.37 -2.73 -15.73
CA PRO A 658 13.47 -2.94 -16.67
C PRO A 658 14.79 -3.21 -15.96
N ILE A 659 14.97 -2.71 -14.72
CA ILE A 659 16.18 -2.92 -13.92
C ILE A 659 15.91 -4.05 -12.91
N LYS A 660 16.77 -5.07 -12.92
CA LYS A 660 16.76 -6.10 -11.86
C LYS A 660 17.15 -5.50 -10.52
N HIS A 661 16.45 -5.89 -9.47
CA HIS A 661 16.77 -5.46 -8.12
C HIS A 661 17.34 -6.62 -7.30
N THR A 662 18.30 -6.29 -6.47
CA THR A 662 18.79 -7.12 -5.35
C THR A 662 18.06 -6.70 -4.08
N SER A 663 17.70 -7.64 -3.22
CA SER A 663 17.32 -7.33 -1.84
C SER A 663 18.46 -7.65 -0.89
N CYS A 664 18.59 -6.89 0.21
CA CYS A 664 19.56 -7.16 1.25
C CYS A 664 18.96 -7.13 2.65
N VAL A 665 19.57 -7.90 3.54
CA VAL A 665 19.31 -7.90 4.99
C VAL A 665 20.57 -7.42 5.68
N ILE A 666 20.47 -6.33 6.42
CA ILE A 666 21.57 -5.66 7.11
C ILE A 666 21.54 -6.08 8.59
N ARG A 667 22.65 -6.59 9.12
CA ARG A 667 22.71 -7.16 10.46
C ARG A 667 23.62 -6.41 11.43
N THR A 668 24.65 -5.72 10.93
CA THR A 668 25.59 -4.96 11.75
C THR A 668 25.60 -3.49 11.35
N GLN A 669 25.85 -2.61 12.35
CA GLN A 669 25.95 -1.16 12.10
C GLN A 669 27.05 -0.85 11.06
N LYS A 670 28.18 -1.52 11.14
CA LYS A 670 29.26 -1.37 10.16
C LYS A 670 28.81 -1.61 8.72
N ALA A 671 28.04 -2.68 8.49
CA ALA A 671 27.52 -2.99 7.16
C ALA A 671 26.48 -1.96 6.72
N TYR A 672 25.67 -1.42 7.64
CA TYR A 672 24.74 -0.34 7.39
C TYR A 672 25.48 0.92 6.93
N ASP A 673 26.51 1.33 7.67
CA ASP A 673 27.29 2.54 7.37
C ASP A 673 27.99 2.44 6.00
N PHE A 674 28.55 1.29 5.68
CA PHE A 674 29.15 1.03 4.37
C PHE A 674 28.12 1.09 3.22
N LEU A 675 26.96 0.52 3.42
CA LEU A 675 25.90 0.57 2.42
C LEU A 675 25.37 1.99 2.22
N GLU A 676 25.11 2.74 3.29
CA GLU A 676 24.65 4.14 3.21
C GLU A 676 25.68 5.04 2.52
N ARG A 677 26.97 4.81 2.77
CA ARG A 677 28.02 5.53 2.05
C ARG A 677 27.99 5.21 0.56
N ALA A 678 27.90 3.94 0.18
CA ALA A 678 27.81 3.55 -1.23
C ALA A 678 26.56 4.11 -1.94
N ILE A 679 25.45 4.31 -1.19
CA ILE A 679 24.25 4.99 -1.68
C ILE A 679 24.54 6.49 -1.86
N LYS A 680 25.16 7.13 -0.88
CA LYS A 680 25.51 8.56 -0.92
C LYS A 680 26.49 8.88 -2.05
N ASP A 681 27.46 7.99 -2.31
CA ASP A 681 28.41 8.10 -3.42
C ASP A 681 27.79 7.88 -4.80
N GLY A 682 26.53 7.42 -4.84
CA GLY A 682 25.83 7.15 -6.07
C GLY A 682 26.18 5.80 -6.74
N ASP A 683 26.97 4.93 -6.09
CA ASP A 683 27.35 3.61 -6.61
C ASP A 683 26.21 2.58 -6.49
N ILE A 684 25.29 2.80 -5.53
CA ILE A 684 24.13 1.94 -5.27
C ILE A 684 22.88 2.82 -5.13
N TYR A 685 21.80 2.40 -5.80
CA TYR A 685 20.46 2.85 -5.48
C TYR A 685 19.80 1.81 -4.59
N ALA A 686 19.25 2.20 -3.44
CA ALA A 686 18.49 1.30 -2.60
C ALA A 686 17.40 2.03 -1.81
N GLU A 687 16.27 1.36 -1.64
CA GLU A 687 15.11 1.82 -0.90
C GLU A 687 14.69 0.76 0.15
N HIS A 688 13.94 1.19 1.15
CA HIS A 688 13.43 0.29 2.19
C HIS A 688 12.49 -0.78 1.61
N ILE A 689 12.54 -1.97 2.19
CA ILE A 689 11.55 -3.05 1.95
C ILE A 689 11.11 -3.64 3.27
N SER A 690 9.80 -3.85 3.44
CA SER A 690 9.29 -4.46 4.67
C SER A 690 9.76 -5.90 4.84
N ASP A 691 9.98 -6.34 6.07
CA ASP A 691 10.33 -7.73 6.42
C ASP A 691 9.31 -8.73 5.87
N ARG A 692 8.05 -8.34 5.88
CA ARG A 692 6.98 -9.13 5.28
C ARG A 692 7.19 -9.35 3.79
N ASP A 693 7.56 -8.32 3.04
CA ASP A 693 7.82 -8.43 1.60
C ASP A 693 9.13 -9.15 1.33
N MET A 694 10.10 -9.00 2.21
CA MET A 694 11.32 -9.79 2.19
C MET A 694 10.99 -11.29 2.28
N VAL A 695 10.23 -11.72 3.28
CA VAL A 695 9.76 -13.10 3.43
C VAL A 695 8.86 -13.52 2.25
N ARG A 696 7.98 -12.65 1.77
CA ARG A 696 7.10 -12.89 0.62
C ARG A 696 7.90 -13.14 -0.66
N SER A 697 9.00 -12.42 -0.85
CA SER A 697 9.87 -12.55 -2.03
C SER A 697 10.49 -13.93 -2.15
N GLN A 698 10.82 -14.57 -1.01
CA GLN A 698 11.50 -15.87 -0.94
C GLN A 698 10.57 -17.04 -0.57
N LYS A 699 9.27 -16.84 -0.63
CA LYS A 699 8.22 -17.71 -0.10
C LYS A 699 8.44 -19.21 -0.35
N ARG A 700 8.78 -19.64 -1.58
CA ARG A 700 8.88 -21.08 -1.91
C ARG A 700 10.09 -21.74 -1.25
N ALA A 701 11.22 -21.05 -1.23
CA ALA A 701 12.42 -21.53 -0.55
C ALA A 701 12.17 -21.67 0.96
N LEU A 702 11.52 -20.67 1.55
CA LEU A 702 11.19 -20.68 2.97
C LEU A 702 10.15 -21.77 3.32
N VAL A 703 9.12 -21.99 2.48
CA VAL A 703 8.16 -23.08 2.68
C VAL A 703 8.85 -24.44 2.61
N PHE A 704 9.77 -24.64 1.68
CA PHE A 704 10.54 -25.87 1.62
C PHE A 704 11.38 -26.07 2.89
N LYS A 705 12.19 -25.09 3.26
CA LYS A 705 13.11 -25.17 4.40
C LYS A 705 12.40 -25.25 5.76
N PHE A 706 11.44 -24.38 6.02
CA PHE A 706 10.83 -24.22 7.35
C PHE A 706 9.56 -25.05 7.56
N ASN A 707 8.88 -25.47 6.48
CA ASN A 707 7.68 -26.29 6.60
C ASN A 707 7.94 -27.73 6.16
N ALA A 708 8.37 -27.95 4.92
CA ALA A 708 8.54 -29.30 4.36
C ALA A 708 9.70 -30.07 5.02
N ALA A 709 10.89 -29.48 5.07
CA ALA A 709 12.06 -30.10 5.68
C ALA A 709 11.92 -30.27 7.20
N LYS A 710 11.44 -29.22 7.87
CA LYS A 710 11.23 -29.26 9.34
C LYS A 710 10.24 -30.35 9.76
N ALA A 711 9.16 -30.53 9.00
CA ALA A 711 8.19 -31.59 9.29
C ALA A 711 8.80 -33.00 9.17
N LYS A 712 9.76 -33.19 8.25
CA LYS A 712 10.48 -34.47 8.14
C LYS A 712 11.42 -34.67 9.34
N MET A 713 12.12 -33.62 9.76
CA MET A 713 12.98 -33.67 10.96
C MET A 713 12.17 -33.95 12.21
N ASN A 714 11.04 -33.28 12.40
CA ASN A 714 10.17 -33.43 13.57
C ASN A 714 9.49 -34.81 13.59
N ALA A 715 9.15 -35.38 12.44
CA ALA A 715 8.59 -36.74 12.37
C ALA A 715 9.57 -37.81 12.86
N ALA A 716 10.89 -37.53 12.77
CA ALA A 716 11.93 -38.38 13.34
C ALA A 716 12.12 -38.18 14.85
N LEU A 717 11.57 -37.09 15.42
CA LEU A 717 11.67 -36.69 16.82
C LEU A 717 10.36 -36.77 17.60
N ASP A 718 9.33 -37.38 17.01
CA ASP A 718 7.98 -37.58 17.58
C ASP A 718 7.25 -36.31 18.06
N THR A 719 7.52 -35.16 17.41
CA THR A 719 6.86 -33.90 17.72
C THR A 719 5.72 -33.60 16.76
N SER A 720 4.54 -33.19 17.32
CA SER A 720 3.24 -33.11 16.67
C SER A 720 2.98 -31.99 15.69
N ASP A 721 3.97 -31.37 15.07
CA ASP A 721 3.78 -30.29 14.10
C ASP A 721 3.20 -30.81 12.78
N LYS A 722 1.91 -30.57 12.57
CA LYS A 722 1.14 -31.02 11.40
C LYS A 722 1.59 -30.30 10.12
N CYS A 723 2.54 -30.88 9.41
CA CYS A 723 2.87 -30.42 8.07
C CYS A 723 1.74 -30.74 7.07
N LYS A 724 1.44 -29.82 6.17
CA LYS A 724 0.49 -30.03 5.07
C LYS A 724 0.94 -31.20 4.20
N TRP A 725 -0.02 -32.02 3.73
CA TRP A 725 0.26 -33.18 2.88
C TRP A 725 1.04 -32.85 1.59
N ASN A 726 0.74 -31.69 0.97
CA ASN A 726 1.42 -31.20 -0.23
C ASN A 726 2.89 -30.84 0.03
N HIS A 727 3.22 -30.29 1.19
CA HIS A 727 4.61 -30.03 1.56
C HIS A 727 5.37 -31.34 1.82
N ARG A 728 4.73 -32.32 2.48
CA ARG A 728 5.30 -33.66 2.65
C ARG A 728 5.55 -34.35 1.31
N LEU A 729 4.61 -34.25 0.38
CA LEU A 729 4.75 -34.79 -0.96
C LEU A 729 5.90 -34.10 -1.70
N ALA A 730 5.98 -32.76 -1.68
CA ALA A 730 7.07 -32.01 -2.29
C ALA A 730 8.45 -32.44 -1.74
N PHE A 731 8.56 -32.64 -0.44
CA PHE A 731 9.80 -33.10 0.18
C PHE A 731 10.16 -34.52 -0.22
N ARG A 732 9.20 -35.46 -0.21
CA ARG A 732 9.42 -36.86 -0.67
C ARG A 732 9.85 -36.91 -2.13
N LEU A 733 9.25 -36.07 -2.99
CA LEU A 733 9.65 -35.98 -4.40
C LEU A 733 11.07 -35.42 -4.53
N ALA A 734 11.43 -34.41 -3.73
CA ALA A 734 12.79 -33.87 -3.71
C ALA A 734 13.83 -34.93 -3.29
N GLU A 735 13.58 -35.68 -2.21
CA GLU A 735 14.45 -36.81 -1.79
C GLU A 735 14.56 -37.88 -2.88
N LYS A 736 13.44 -38.25 -3.52
CA LYS A 736 13.44 -39.21 -4.61
C LYS A 736 14.24 -38.71 -5.81
N ASN A 737 14.09 -37.46 -6.19
CA ASN A 737 14.80 -36.86 -7.33
C ASN A 737 16.30 -36.80 -7.08
N LYS A 738 16.71 -36.41 -5.88
CA LYS A 738 18.11 -36.43 -5.48
C LYS A 738 18.71 -37.82 -5.63
N LYS A 739 18.12 -38.82 -5.00
CA LYS A 739 18.58 -40.23 -5.10
C LYS A 739 18.58 -40.76 -6.55
N TYR A 740 17.55 -40.37 -7.33
CA TYR A 740 17.44 -40.78 -8.74
C TYR A 740 18.55 -40.16 -9.59
N SER A 741 18.87 -38.90 -9.42
CA SER A 741 19.93 -38.23 -10.17
C SER A 741 21.33 -38.78 -9.88
N GLU A 742 21.56 -39.28 -8.65
CA GLU A 742 22.82 -39.92 -8.27
C GLU A 742 22.97 -41.32 -8.89
N LYS A 743 21.87 -42.13 -8.84
CA LYS A 743 21.90 -43.52 -9.25
C LYS A 743 21.65 -43.76 -10.75
N HIS A 744 20.94 -42.86 -11.42
CA HIS A 744 20.41 -43.02 -12.77
C HIS A 744 20.67 -41.81 -13.66
N TYR A 745 21.90 -41.28 -13.65
CA TYR A 745 22.29 -40.13 -14.46
C TYR A 745 21.93 -40.30 -15.95
N ASP A 746 22.30 -41.43 -16.58
CA ASP A 746 22.04 -41.67 -18.00
C ASP A 746 20.55 -41.73 -18.36
N LYS A 747 19.72 -42.26 -17.45
CA LYS A 747 18.26 -42.28 -17.64
C LYS A 747 17.69 -40.87 -17.51
N LEU A 748 18.23 -40.05 -16.59
CA LEU A 748 17.83 -38.66 -16.44
C LEU A 748 18.29 -37.83 -17.64
N ALA A 749 19.50 -38.09 -18.15
CA ALA A 749 20.04 -37.47 -19.34
C ALA A 749 19.19 -37.72 -20.59
N LYS A 750 18.53 -38.87 -20.70
CA LYS A 750 17.62 -39.20 -21.82
C LYS A 750 16.27 -38.46 -21.74
N LYS A 751 15.86 -37.93 -20.56
CA LYS A 751 14.57 -37.23 -20.42
C LYS A 751 14.59 -35.87 -21.12
N PRO A 752 13.53 -35.47 -21.83
CA PRO A 752 13.48 -34.17 -22.49
C PRO A 752 13.40 -33.03 -21.48
N THR A 753 14.00 -31.89 -21.81
CA THR A 753 14.06 -30.70 -20.93
C THR A 753 12.67 -30.16 -20.56
N TRP A 754 11.70 -30.20 -21.48
CA TRP A 754 10.33 -29.77 -21.21
C TRP A 754 9.67 -30.61 -20.11
N PHE A 755 9.94 -31.92 -20.04
CA PHE A 755 9.42 -32.78 -18.98
C PHE A 755 9.94 -32.35 -17.61
N ILE A 756 11.25 -32.11 -17.48
CA ILE A 756 11.88 -31.64 -16.25
C ILE A 756 11.33 -30.28 -15.85
N TYR A 757 11.12 -29.39 -16.82
CA TYR A 757 10.54 -28.05 -16.57
C TYR A 757 9.11 -28.11 -16.00
N TYR A 758 8.21 -28.89 -16.61
CA TYR A 758 6.84 -29.03 -16.10
C TYR A 758 6.79 -29.79 -14.78
N TYR A 759 7.65 -30.76 -14.59
CA TYR A 759 7.79 -31.47 -13.32
C TYR A 759 8.26 -30.53 -12.20
N MET A 760 9.23 -29.67 -12.45
CA MET A 760 9.62 -28.60 -11.55
C MET A 760 8.45 -27.65 -11.26
N CYS A 761 7.67 -27.28 -12.27
CA CYS A 761 6.47 -26.45 -12.07
C CYS A 761 5.45 -27.14 -11.13
N PHE A 762 5.27 -28.44 -11.25
CA PHE A 762 4.41 -29.22 -10.33
C PHE A 762 4.92 -29.17 -8.89
N ILE A 763 6.22 -29.39 -8.63
CA ILE A 763 6.79 -29.26 -7.28
C ILE A 763 6.60 -27.82 -6.73
N ARG A 764 6.80 -26.81 -7.57
CA ARG A 764 6.56 -25.42 -7.18
C ARG A 764 5.10 -25.14 -6.81
N VAL A 765 4.16 -25.79 -7.49
CA VAL A 765 2.74 -25.71 -7.15
C VAL A 765 2.50 -26.30 -5.76
N LEU A 766 3.05 -27.49 -5.46
CA LEU A 766 2.94 -28.10 -4.13
C LEU A 766 3.46 -27.19 -2.99
N LEU A 767 4.54 -26.44 -3.24
CA LEU A 767 5.13 -25.50 -2.27
C LEU A 767 4.44 -24.14 -2.22
N SER A 768 3.48 -23.88 -3.10
CA SER A 768 2.80 -22.57 -3.16
C SER A 768 1.50 -22.52 -2.35
N PHE A 769 1.03 -23.69 -1.88
CA PHE A 769 -0.28 -23.82 -1.20
C PHE A 769 -0.16 -24.20 0.29
#